data_226c5d2e132591d14fdf2ba0703e65e7
#
_entry.id   226c5d2e132591d14fdf2ba0703e65e7
#
_cell.length_a   1.000
_cell.length_b   1.000
_cell.length_c   1.000
_cell.angle_alpha   90.00
_cell.angle_beta   90.00
_cell.angle_gamma   90.00
#
_symmetry.space_group_name_H-M   'P 1'
#
loop_
_entity.id
_entity.type
_entity.pdbx_description
1 polymer ?
#
loop_
_entity_poly.entity_id
_entity_poly.type
_entity_poly.pdbx_seq_one_letter_code
_entity_poly.pdbx_strand_id
1 'polypeptide(L)'
;MPKTKYLSDKEKRIGQKHMYRQEVFNGISFSLMGDTVVYLLALYFGAGNFALGYISSVIFLAGIILPVVPRMLKGKHHTKTQSIVWHFRGLVGLGYLGLFIVSGDWAVFLLLAIYTLYNLIRMIGIALNDSTMKSISSPSNRGKVVANANVAYQSSSMTVRLIMTAAFAVQRFSGLVGLVTMQILGVVANCFASCEIRKIPSRMVITHKPGRTVWTLFTEAMAQPVMRRRLLLKWLATGVTVIFGLTTPFFRLELGSSNGIVVLYSVLLGLSVMAASWVSKRFSDRLGSKPLVVISTLFTLGFFALWAILPRTLHFAWFFGLGFLTNTFVALINLLTFRLLTQVMPDDELVSFNSMVNFINGIVAFGVGMLSGFLANFTQGSLLFHGTALGNGYTLVFIFGFALILVEALVALRIQEIGAYSSQAAAQVVFSRHGIRAVSMIERLERTSDPAKRRMLMLNLGGNLNYLATRELRSILASPFHVDKLEAVRAIGDRPRKSLLDDLIKVAQDDDSYVQLDAIAALGSYRKEEKAKNVLINLLLHGRWASVRSMASKSLARISDSDEYLDVVNELSRSAKHIDEVIDYLVAKRFMDKDGRFFQEFFIFVEQGRSGTFRQTSYSVVASLLRFGPPSLASLYEDRNLSPTKAYLTGFLSEARDLTMIDQNYNDIIQIFAKEQWSMLVDLCLESLRSSDVEADSSLNNLKEGLLKAETMSLEFFDVIDMIALLYFTYFISKS
;
A
#
# COMPACT_ATOMS: atom_id res chain seq x y z
N MET A 1 0.28 6.64 38.73
CA MET A 1 1.28 6.24 37.73
C MET A 1 1.85 7.51 37.08
N PRO A 2 3.14 7.70 36.96
CA PRO A 2 3.71 8.83 36.25
C PRO A 2 3.29 8.74 34.78
N LYS A 3 2.70 9.84 34.27
CA LYS A 3 2.27 9.90 32.87
C LYS A 3 3.52 9.84 31.98
N THR A 4 3.60 8.84 31.09
CA THR A 4 4.69 8.72 30.13
C THR A 4 4.77 9.96 29.23
N LYS A 5 5.96 10.33 28.76
CA LYS A 5 6.20 11.49 27.86
C LYS A 5 5.42 11.32 26.52
N TYR A 6 5.18 10.09 26.10
CA TYR A 6 4.53 9.76 24.84
C TYR A 6 3.03 9.51 24.99
N LEU A 7 2.25 9.85 23.94
CA LEU A 7 0.83 9.58 23.86
C LEU A 7 0.55 8.11 23.55
N SER A 8 -0.47 7.55 24.20
CA SER A 8 -1.00 6.24 23.84
C SER A 8 -1.67 6.25 22.45
N ASP A 9 -1.85 5.10 21.81
CA ASP A 9 -2.49 5.02 20.50
C ASP A 9 -3.93 5.50 20.51
N LYS A 10 -4.65 5.34 21.63
CA LYS A 10 -5.99 5.91 21.82
C LYS A 10 -5.95 7.44 21.83
N GLU A 11 -5.01 8.03 22.57
CA GLU A 11 -4.83 9.49 22.62
C GLU A 11 -4.40 10.07 21.27
N LYS A 12 -3.51 9.37 20.53
CA LYS A 12 -3.14 9.76 19.16
C LYS A 12 -4.34 9.79 18.23
N ARG A 13 -5.20 8.75 18.25
CA ARG A 13 -6.43 8.72 17.44
C ARG A 13 -7.40 9.85 17.78
N ILE A 14 -7.57 10.17 19.06
CA ILE A 14 -8.36 11.33 19.51
C ILE A 14 -7.75 12.63 18.98
N GLY A 15 -6.42 12.77 19.11
CA GLY A 15 -5.69 13.93 18.60
C GLY A 15 -5.84 14.10 17.08
N GLN A 16 -5.73 13.03 16.32
CA GLN A 16 -5.93 13.03 14.85
C GLN A 16 -7.35 13.48 14.46
N LYS A 17 -8.38 12.99 15.18
CA LYS A 17 -9.78 13.40 14.93
C LYS A 17 -9.98 14.90 15.13
N HIS A 18 -9.47 15.46 16.23
CA HIS A 18 -9.57 16.90 16.51
C HIS A 18 -8.73 17.72 15.54
N MET A 19 -7.56 17.20 15.12
CA MET A 19 -6.72 17.82 14.10
C MET A 19 -7.43 17.94 12.75
N TYR A 20 -8.11 16.89 12.30
CA TYR A 20 -8.87 16.95 11.03
C TYR A 20 -10.03 17.95 11.10
N ARG A 21 -10.74 18.04 12.24
CA ARG A 21 -11.79 19.05 12.45
C ARG A 21 -11.23 20.47 12.47
N GLN A 22 -10.08 20.64 13.12
CA GLN A 22 -9.37 21.93 13.14
C GLN A 22 -9.00 22.34 11.70
N GLU A 23 -8.50 21.43 10.87
CA GLU A 23 -8.14 21.73 9.48
C GLU A 23 -9.36 22.07 8.62
N VAL A 24 -10.52 21.47 8.86
CA VAL A 24 -11.78 21.89 8.21
C VAL A 24 -12.09 23.34 8.53
N PHE A 25 -12.13 23.71 9.83
CA PHE A 25 -12.42 25.09 10.22
C PHE A 25 -11.34 26.08 9.81
N ASN A 26 -10.08 25.65 9.79
CA ASN A 26 -8.95 26.43 9.30
C ASN A 26 -9.07 26.71 7.79
N GLY A 27 -9.48 25.73 6.98
CA GLY A 27 -9.73 25.90 5.55
C GLY A 27 -10.86 26.90 5.27
N ILE A 28 -11.95 26.82 6.04
CA ILE A 28 -13.06 27.82 5.98
C ILE A 28 -12.52 29.20 6.30
N SER A 29 -11.87 29.35 7.46
CA SER A 29 -11.34 30.62 7.93
C SER A 29 -10.33 31.22 6.95
N PHE A 30 -9.38 30.45 6.46
CA PHE A 30 -8.36 30.96 5.55
C PHE A 30 -8.94 31.39 4.20
N SER A 31 -9.97 30.72 3.70
CA SER A 31 -10.63 31.13 2.45
C SER A 31 -11.35 32.47 2.57
N LEU A 32 -11.87 32.76 3.76
CA LEU A 32 -12.61 34.00 4.04
C LEU A 32 -11.71 35.16 4.47
N MET A 33 -10.59 34.87 5.18
CA MET A 33 -9.67 35.89 5.73
C MET A 33 -8.35 36.01 4.96
N GLY A 34 -8.11 35.12 3.97
CA GLY A 34 -6.86 35.07 3.22
C GLY A 34 -6.78 36.13 2.12
N ASP A 35 -5.72 35.97 1.32
CA ASP A 35 -5.28 36.91 0.29
C ASP A 35 -6.37 37.34 -0.68
N THR A 36 -7.21 36.43 -1.17
CA THR A 36 -8.23 36.72 -2.18
C THR A 36 -9.21 37.84 -1.73
N VAL A 37 -9.76 37.72 -0.51
CA VAL A 37 -10.70 38.75 0.00
C VAL A 37 -9.98 40.03 0.36
N VAL A 38 -8.74 39.94 0.86
CA VAL A 38 -7.88 41.09 1.14
C VAL A 38 -7.51 41.87 -0.12
N TYR A 39 -7.22 41.17 -1.23
CA TYR A 39 -7.04 41.80 -2.53
C TYR A 39 -8.28 42.54 -3.01
N LEU A 40 -9.48 41.95 -2.86
CA LEU A 40 -10.72 42.61 -3.25
C LEU A 40 -11.00 43.85 -2.39
N LEU A 41 -10.73 43.80 -1.08
CA LEU A 41 -10.81 44.98 -0.18
C LEU A 41 -9.79 46.04 -0.60
N ALA A 42 -8.54 45.66 -0.90
CA ALA A 42 -7.53 46.63 -1.34
C ALA A 42 -7.94 47.34 -2.64
N LEU A 43 -8.45 46.59 -3.62
CA LEU A 43 -8.97 47.16 -4.87
C LEU A 43 -10.19 48.02 -4.67
N TYR A 44 -11.09 47.68 -3.72
CA TYR A 44 -12.25 48.50 -3.36
C TYR A 44 -11.84 49.91 -2.87
N PHE A 45 -10.73 50.02 -2.12
CA PHE A 45 -10.17 51.29 -1.65
C PHE A 45 -9.17 51.92 -2.62
N GLY A 46 -9.02 51.39 -3.84
CA GLY A 46 -8.14 51.99 -4.88
C GLY A 46 -6.65 51.78 -4.61
N ALA A 47 -6.27 50.68 -3.91
CA ALA A 47 -4.89 50.39 -3.63
C ALA A 47 -4.04 50.22 -4.91
N GLY A 48 -2.89 50.86 -4.97
CA GLY A 48 -1.96 50.79 -6.06
C GLY A 48 -1.18 49.47 -6.11
N ASN A 49 -0.47 49.23 -7.22
CA ASN A 49 0.28 47.97 -7.49
C ASN A 49 1.29 47.63 -6.39
N PHE A 50 1.88 48.62 -5.71
CA PHE A 50 2.78 48.38 -4.58
C PHE A 50 2.07 47.68 -3.41
N ALA A 51 0.88 48.15 -3.03
CA ALA A 51 0.08 47.57 -1.97
C ALA A 51 -0.35 46.11 -2.32
N LEU A 52 -0.72 45.90 -3.59
CA LEU A 52 -1.06 44.55 -4.07
C LEU A 52 0.17 43.60 -4.04
N GLY A 53 1.34 44.11 -4.45
CA GLY A 53 2.62 43.37 -4.35
C GLY A 53 3.00 43.05 -2.90
N TYR A 54 2.77 44.02 -1.97
CA TYR A 54 3.00 43.81 -0.54
C TYR A 54 2.11 42.66 0.02
N ILE A 55 0.83 42.64 -0.31
CA ILE A 55 -0.12 41.62 0.14
C ILE A 55 0.40 40.20 -0.23
N SER A 56 0.97 40.01 -1.43
CA SER A 56 1.52 38.73 -1.82
C SER A 56 2.81 38.34 -1.09
N SER A 57 3.64 39.32 -0.73
CA SER A 57 4.95 39.11 -0.10
C SER A 57 4.89 38.98 1.43
N VAL A 58 3.93 39.60 2.10
CA VAL A 58 3.84 39.65 3.57
C VAL A 58 3.69 38.24 4.20
N ILE A 59 3.09 37.28 3.47
CA ILE A 59 2.95 35.88 3.90
C ILE A 59 4.31 35.27 4.22
N PHE A 60 5.34 35.58 3.43
CA PHE A 60 6.69 35.08 3.60
C PHE A 60 7.49 35.93 4.58
N LEU A 61 7.36 37.27 4.51
CA LEU A 61 8.03 38.20 5.40
C LEU A 61 7.64 37.98 6.88
N ALA A 62 6.43 37.53 7.15
CA ALA A 62 5.97 37.16 8.49
C ALA A 62 6.83 36.11 9.19
N GLY A 63 7.60 35.30 8.41
CA GLY A 63 8.58 34.34 8.95
C GLY A 63 9.69 34.98 9.79
N ILE A 64 9.91 36.30 9.68
CA ILE A 64 10.94 37.03 10.44
C ILE A 64 10.72 36.97 11.95
N ILE A 65 9.49 36.78 12.44
CA ILE A 65 9.18 36.65 13.87
C ILE A 65 9.63 35.34 14.49
N LEU A 66 9.79 34.29 13.66
CA LEU A 66 10.00 32.93 14.14
C LEU A 66 11.25 32.69 14.99
N PRO A 67 12.38 33.37 14.80
CA PRO A 67 13.56 33.26 15.70
C PRO A 67 13.26 33.61 17.16
N VAL A 68 12.31 34.48 17.41
CA VAL A 68 11.96 34.97 18.78
C VAL A 68 10.96 34.03 19.45
N VAL A 69 10.14 33.31 18.69
CA VAL A 69 9.01 32.49 19.17
C VAL A 69 9.43 31.46 20.23
N PRO A 70 10.50 30.62 20.05
CA PRO A 70 10.87 29.62 21.06
C PRO A 70 11.21 30.25 22.43
N ARG A 71 11.79 31.46 22.44
CA ARG A 71 12.12 32.20 23.69
C ARG A 71 10.86 32.69 24.37
N MET A 72 9.94 33.31 23.63
CA MET A 72 8.69 33.82 24.15
C MET A 72 7.76 32.74 24.71
N LEU A 73 7.80 31.55 24.14
CA LEU A 73 6.89 30.46 24.46
C LEU A 73 7.49 29.39 25.37
N LYS A 74 8.74 29.54 25.79
CA LYS A 74 9.46 28.57 26.66
C LYS A 74 8.63 28.27 27.93
N GLY A 75 8.55 26.98 28.28
CA GLY A 75 7.83 26.50 29.46
C GLY A 75 6.31 26.44 29.32
N LYS A 76 5.74 26.96 28.22
CA LYS A 76 4.28 26.93 28.01
C LYS A 76 3.85 25.56 27.43
N HIS A 77 2.62 25.17 27.79
CA HIS A 77 2.01 23.93 27.29
C HIS A 77 1.68 24.06 25.81
N HIS A 78 2.17 23.11 25.00
CA HIS A 78 2.21 23.20 23.55
C HIS A 78 0.84 23.48 22.90
N THR A 79 -0.14 22.55 23.03
CA THR A 79 -1.46 22.66 22.35
C THR A 79 -2.32 23.79 22.92
N LYS A 80 -2.20 24.09 24.23
CA LYS A 80 -2.88 25.26 24.82
C LYS A 80 -2.36 26.57 24.23
N THR A 81 -1.04 26.71 24.10
CA THR A 81 -0.40 27.88 23.48
C THR A 81 -0.78 28.00 22.01
N GLN A 82 -0.76 26.90 21.27
CA GLN A 82 -1.20 26.87 19.88
C GLN A 82 -2.66 27.33 19.74
N SER A 83 -3.57 26.86 20.59
CA SER A 83 -4.97 27.29 20.59
C SER A 83 -5.09 28.82 20.85
N ILE A 84 -4.35 29.37 21.80
CA ILE A 84 -4.35 30.79 22.10
C ILE A 84 -3.85 31.58 20.88
N VAL A 85 -2.73 31.23 20.30
CA VAL A 85 -2.19 31.88 19.09
C VAL A 85 -3.19 31.85 17.95
N TRP A 86 -3.84 30.69 17.72
CA TRP A 86 -4.88 30.59 16.68
C TRP A 86 -6.08 31.44 16.94
N HIS A 87 -6.47 31.58 18.21
CA HIS A 87 -7.57 32.46 18.63
C HIS A 87 -7.26 33.94 18.34
N PHE A 88 -6.06 34.40 18.76
CA PHE A 88 -5.61 35.76 18.49
C PHE A 88 -5.48 36.04 16.99
N ARG A 89 -5.01 35.09 16.18
CA ARG A 89 -5.01 35.21 14.72
C ARG A 89 -6.39 35.57 14.16
N GLY A 90 -7.44 34.91 14.65
CA GLY A 90 -8.80 35.21 14.24
C GLY A 90 -9.26 36.59 14.70
N LEU A 91 -9.04 36.94 15.98
CA LEU A 91 -9.50 38.18 16.55
C LEU A 91 -8.94 39.42 15.83
N VAL A 92 -7.72 39.33 15.27
CA VAL A 92 -7.14 40.42 14.45
C VAL A 92 -8.06 40.79 13.28
N GLY A 93 -8.81 39.83 12.73
CA GLY A 93 -9.78 40.06 11.65
C GLY A 93 -10.93 41.00 12.06
N LEU A 94 -11.23 41.15 13.35
CA LEU A 94 -12.21 42.15 13.81
C LEU A 94 -11.76 43.58 13.49
N GLY A 95 -10.46 43.81 13.33
CA GLY A 95 -9.92 45.10 12.92
C GLY A 95 -10.45 45.57 11.57
N TYR A 96 -10.89 44.68 10.68
CA TYR A 96 -11.51 45.06 9.41
C TYR A 96 -12.83 45.82 9.57
N LEU A 97 -13.49 45.77 10.76
CA LEU A 97 -14.63 46.65 11.07
C LEU A 97 -14.25 48.15 11.06
N GLY A 98 -12.99 48.45 11.34
CA GLY A 98 -12.46 49.82 11.24
C GLY A 98 -12.51 50.41 9.82
N LEU A 99 -12.59 49.57 8.77
CA LEU A 99 -12.72 50.01 7.38
C LEU A 99 -14.06 50.70 7.08
N PHE A 100 -15.06 50.60 7.96
CA PHE A 100 -16.30 51.39 7.85
C PHE A 100 -16.13 52.86 8.31
N ILE A 101 -15.06 53.13 9.07
CA ILE A 101 -14.83 54.46 9.68
C ILE A 101 -13.75 55.22 8.90
N VAL A 102 -12.79 54.46 8.27
CA VAL A 102 -11.61 55.04 7.62
C VAL A 102 -11.76 54.96 6.09
N SER A 103 -11.31 55.99 5.36
CA SER A 103 -11.40 56.07 3.90
C SER A 103 -10.06 56.44 3.26
N GLY A 104 -9.95 56.20 1.94
CA GLY A 104 -8.77 56.57 1.15
C GLY A 104 -7.51 55.80 1.57
N ASP A 105 -6.36 56.46 1.54
CA ASP A 105 -5.05 55.88 1.84
C ASP A 105 -4.94 55.30 3.26
N TRP A 106 -5.64 55.89 4.21
CA TRP A 106 -5.70 55.39 5.58
C TRP A 106 -6.42 54.04 5.70
N ALA A 107 -7.43 53.78 4.87
CA ALA A 107 -8.09 52.50 4.81
C ALA A 107 -7.15 51.44 4.24
N VAL A 108 -6.38 51.77 3.21
CA VAL A 108 -5.34 50.86 2.63
C VAL A 108 -4.27 50.56 3.68
N PHE A 109 -3.78 51.60 4.41
CA PHE A 109 -2.78 51.40 5.46
C PHE A 109 -3.30 50.49 6.57
N LEU A 110 -4.54 50.75 7.08
CA LEU A 110 -5.18 49.92 8.09
C LEU A 110 -5.32 48.46 7.63
N LEU A 111 -5.76 48.25 6.40
CA LEU A 111 -5.88 46.92 5.78
C LEU A 111 -4.54 46.19 5.76
N LEU A 112 -3.47 46.82 5.29
CA LEU A 112 -2.13 46.25 5.25
C LEU A 112 -1.59 45.94 6.63
N ALA A 113 -1.83 46.83 7.63
CA ALA A 113 -1.41 46.63 9.02
C ALA A 113 -2.11 45.43 9.65
N ILE A 114 -3.43 45.27 9.46
CA ILE A 114 -4.22 44.13 9.96
C ILE A 114 -3.73 42.85 9.32
N TYR A 115 -3.55 42.84 7.98
CA TYR A 115 -3.12 41.67 7.25
C TYR A 115 -1.69 41.25 7.59
N THR A 116 -0.80 42.20 7.86
CA THR A 116 0.54 41.95 8.37
C THR A 116 0.51 41.25 9.73
N LEU A 117 -0.25 41.82 10.66
CA LEU A 117 -0.39 41.25 12.01
C LEU A 117 -1.03 39.85 11.98
N TYR A 118 -2.03 39.65 11.13
CA TYR A 118 -2.64 38.34 10.90
C TYR A 118 -1.60 37.30 10.46
N ASN A 119 -0.75 37.64 9.47
CA ASN A 119 0.26 36.74 8.98
C ASN A 119 1.41 36.47 9.95
N LEU A 120 1.82 37.48 10.76
CA LEU A 120 2.80 37.29 11.82
C LEU A 120 2.32 36.26 12.86
N ILE A 121 1.08 36.40 13.34
CA ILE A 121 0.49 35.46 14.29
C ILE A 121 0.26 34.09 13.65
N ARG A 122 -0.13 34.05 12.36
CA ARG A 122 -0.27 32.82 11.58
C ARG A 122 1.03 32.02 11.53
N MET A 123 2.17 32.64 11.30
CA MET A 123 3.47 31.97 11.22
C MET A 123 3.86 31.31 12.55
N ILE A 124 3.58 31.96 13.69
CA ILE A 124 3.75 31.34 15.01
C ILE A 124 2.88 30.09 15.12
N GLY A 125 1.63 30.18 14.69
CA GLY A 125 0.70 29.07 14.69
C GLY A 125 1.15 27.88 13.82
N ILE A 126 1.70 28.15 12.63
CA ILE A 126 2.22 27.11 11.71
C ILE A 126 3.40 26.36 12.36
N ALA A 127 4.36 27.06 12.97
CA ALA A 127 5.50 26.42 13.63
C ALA A 127 5.07 25.48 14.78
N LEU A 128 3.97 25.80 15.47
CA LEU A 128 3.38 24.94 16.48
C LEU A 128 2.58 23.78 15.86
N ASN A 129 1.88 24.00 14.75
CA ASN A 129 1.05 23.02 14.08
C ASN A 129 1.86 21.82 13.57
N ASP A 130 3.01 22.06 12.93
CA ASP A 130 3.91 21.03 12.44
C ASP A 130 4.40 20.12 13.57
N SER A 131 4.69 20.71 14.73
CA SER A 131 5.10 19.97 15.93
C SER A 131 3.95 19.12 16.50
N THR A 132 2.72 19.64 16.49
CA THR A 132 1.51 18.91 16.90
C THR A 132 1.28 17.70 15.98
N MET A 133 1.36 17.89 14.66
CA MET A 133 1.25 16.82 13.67
C MET A 133 2.23 15.66 13.94
N LYS A 134 3.49 16.00 14.25
CA LYS A 134 4.50 14.99 14.61
C LYS A 134 4.12 14.22 15.87
N SER A 135 3.58 14.89 16.90
CA SER A 135 3.27 14.28 18.20
C SER A 135 2.09 13.30 18.16
N ILE A 136 1.10 13.54 17.30
CA ILE A 136 -0.11 12.71 17.17
C ILE A 136 0.02 11.63 16.09
N SER A 137 1.15 11.55 15.38
CA SER A 137 1.43 10.56 14.35
C SER A 137 2.55 9.62 14.78
N SER A 138 2.56 8.40 14.23
CA SER A 138 3.67 7.46 14.30
C SER A 138 4.50 7.52 13.00
N PRO A 139 5.77 7.07 13.00
CA PRO A 139 6.56 7.01 11.78
C PRO A 139 5.87 6.25 10.64
N SER A 140 5.13 5.19 10.96
CA SER A 140 4.43 4.33 9.99
C SER A 140 3.17 4.95 9.40
N ASN A 141 2.49 5.88 10.10
CA ASN A 141 1.23 6.46 9.64
C ASN A 141 1.27 7.98 9.38
N ARG A 142 2.45 8.60 9.54
CA ARG A 142 2.61 10.07 9.45
C ARG A 142 2.17 10.63 8.09
N GLY A 143 2.56 9.97 6.99
CA GLY A 143 2.13 10.38 5.65
C GLY A 143 0.61 10.40 5.49
N LYS A 144 -0.06 9.39 6.04
CA LYS A 144 -1.52 9.28 6.02
C LYS A 144 -2.21 10.36 6.86
N VAL A 145 -1.66 10.67 8.04
CA VAL A 145 -2.21 11.73 8.91
C VAL A 145 -2.08 13.10 8.25
N VAL A 146 -0.91 13.44 7.71
CA VAL A 146 -0.67 14.70 7.00
C VAL A 146 -1.56 14.81 5.76
N ALA A 147 -1.65 13.74 4.96
CA ALA A 147 -2.50 13.74 3.76
C ALA A 147 -3.98 13.93 4.09
N ASN A 148 -4.51 13.26 5.14
CA ASN A 148 -5.90 13.44 5.56
C ASN A 148 -6.17 14.86 6.07
N ALA A 149 -5.25 15.47 6.82
CA ALA A 149 -5.33 16.83 7.27
C ALA A 149 -5.39 17.82 6.09
N ASN A 150 -4.53 17.64 5.11
CA ASN A 150 -4.55 18.43 3.88
C ASN A 150 -5.83 18.26 3.06
N VAL A 151 -6.35 17.04 2.94
CA VAL A 151 -7.64 16.80 2.27
C VAL A 151 -8.76 17.52 3.00
N ALA A 152 -8.81 17.44 4.32
CA ALA A 152 -9.81 18.14 5.14
C ALA A 152 -9.76 19.66 4.94
N TYR A 153 -8.56 20.24 4.98
CA TYR A 153 -8.32 21.66 4.73
C TYR A 153 -8.75 22.08 3.32
N GLN A 154 -8.27 21.35 2.28
CA GLN A 154 -8.53 21.72 0.89
C GLN A 154 -10.01 21.57 0.53
N SER A 155 -10.67 20.49 0.97
CA SER A 155 -12.10 20.27 0.71
C SER A 155 -12.95 21.42 1.27
N SER A 156 -12.71 21.81 2.52
CA SER A 156 -13.45 22.92 3.15
C SER A 156 -13.13 24.27 2.51
N SER A 157 -11.85 24.51 2.19
CA SER A 157 -11.41 25.71 1.49
C SER A 157 -12.07 25.85 0.12
N MET A 158 -12.09 24.79 -0.67
CA MET A 158 -12.74 24.78 -2.00
C MET A 158 -14.23 25.01 -1.91
N THR A 159 -14.92 24.34 -0.98
CA THR A 159 -16.37 24.53 -0.77
C THR A 159 -16.67 26.00 -0.49
N VAL A 160 -15.91 26.64 0.40
CA VAL A 160 -16.11 28.05 0.72
C VAL A 160 -15.81 28.95 -0.48
N ARG A 161 -14.73 28.69 -1.24
CA ARG A 161 -14.41 29.47 -2.45
C ARG A 161 -15.51 29.37 -3.52
N LEU A 162 -16.12 28.19 -3.69
CA LEU A 162 -17.26 28.02 -4.59
C LEU A 162 -18.48 28.80 -4.09
N ILE A 163 -18.78 28.77 -2.78
CA ILE A 163 -19.86 29.56 -2.19
C ILE A 163 -19.59 31.05 -2.36
N MET A 164 -18.34 31.51 -2.14
CA MET A 164 -17.95 32.91 -2.35
C MET A 164 -18.11 33.32 -3.82
N THR A 165 -17.73 32.46 -4.77
CA THR A 165 -17.89 32.72 -6.21
C THR A 165 -19.37 32.93 -6.56
N ALA A 166 -20.26 32.07 -6.03
CA ALA A 166 -21.70 32.23 -6.18
C ALA A 166 -22.23 33.51 -5.48
N ALA A 167 -21.72 33.80 -4.29
CA ALA A 167 -22.12 35.02 -3.56
C ALA A 167 -21.70 36.31 -4.29
N PHE A 168 -20.52 36.34 -4.90
CA PHE A 168 -20.04 37.49 -5.70
C PHE A 168 -20.82 37.69 -7.01
N ALA A 169 -21.55 36.71 -7.50
CA ALA A 169 -22.48 36.89 -8.61
C ALA A 169 -23.67 37.78 -8.21
N VAL A 170 -23.95 37.88 -6.90
CA VAL A 170 -24.97 38.80 -6.36
C VAL A 170 -24.29 40.11 -6.01
N GLN A 171 -24.63 41.18 -6.72
CA GLN A 171 -24.00 42.51 -6.62
C GLN A 171 -23.91 43.06 -5.18
N ARG A 172 -24.88 42.72 -4.30
CA ARG A 172 -24.92 43.13 -2.89
C ARG A 172 -23.72 42.62 -2.06
N PHE A 173 -23.15 41.47 -2.40
CA PHE A 173 -21.99 40.90 -1.68
C PHE A 173 -20.63 41.36 -2.21
N SER A 174 -20.57 42.02 -3.35
CA SER A 174 -19.33 42.54 -3.94
C SER A 174 -18.89 43.89 -3.34
N GLY A 175 -19.73 44.52 -2.53
CA GLY A 175 -19.45 45.80 -1.81
C GLY A 175 -18.74 45.60 -0.48
N LEU A 176 -18.36 46.70 0.16
CA LEU A 176 -17.62 46.73 1.44
C LEU A 176 -18.28 45.87 2.53
N VAL A 177 -19.61 46.01 2.70
CA VAL A 177 -20.36 45.25 3.71
C VAL A 177 -20.22 43.74 3.50
N GLY A 178 -20.33 43.25 2.25
CA GLY A 178 -20.20 41.85 1.93
C GLY A 178 -18.79 41.34 2.21
N LEU A 179 -17.76 42.08 1.79
CA LEU A 179 -16.35 41.70 1.96
C LEU A 179 -15.97 41.69 3.47
N VAL A 180 -16.40 42.67 4.26
CA VAL A 180 -16.14 42.67 5.70
C VAL A 180 -16.93 41.56 6.40
N THR A 181 -18.18 41.29 5.99
CA THR A 181 -18.96 40.15 6.54
C THR A 181 -18.23 38.83 6.32
N MET A 182 -17.62 38.59 5.16
CA MET A 182 -16.79 37.40 4.90
C MET A 182 -15.62 37.32 5.88
N GLN A 183 -14.93 38.44 6.18
CA GLN A 183 -13.86 38.46 7.19
C GLN A 183 -14.38 38.04 8.57
N ILE A 184 -15.52 38.57 8.99
CA ILE A 184 -16.11 38.25 10.30
C ILE A 184 -16.53 36.78 10.39
N LEU A 185 -17.14 36.25 9.35
CA LEU A 185 -17.43 34.79 9.27
C LEU A 185 -16.15 33.95 9.36
N GLY A 186 -15.06 34.43 8.76
CA GLY A 186 -13.73 33.85 8.88
C GLY A 186 -13.19 33.87 10.31
N VAL A 187 -13.43 34.97 11.08
CA VAL A 187 -13.09 35.04 12.51
C VAL A 187 -13.83 33.97 13.30
N VAL A 188 -15.13 33.80 13.08
CA VAL A 188 -15.96 32.79 13.77
C VAL A 188 -15.42 31.38 13.47
N ALA A 189 -15.16 31.05 12.20
CA ALA A 189 -14.59 29.78 11.83
C ALA A 189 -13.23 29.56 12.50
N ASN A 190 -12.40 30.60 12.61
CA ASN A 190 -11.11 30.51 13.27
C ASN A 190 -11.23 30.26 14.80
N CYS A 191 -12.24 30.77 15.45
CA CYS A 191 -12.52 30.48 16.86
C CYS A 191 -12.85 28.98 17.03
N PHE A 192 -13.68 28.41 16.16
CA PHE A 192 -13.93 26.95 16.16
C PHE A 192 -12.66 26.13 15.93
N ALA A 193 -11.80 26.53 14.98
CA ALA A 193 -10.50 25.86 14.75
C ALA A 193 -9.65 25.92 16.06
N SER A 194 -9.59 27.04 16.73
CA SER A 194 -8.87 27.22 18.00
C SER A 194 -9.41 26.29 19.10
N CYS A 195 -10.73 26.18 19.24
CA CYS A 195 -11.37 25.28 20.20
C CYS A 195 -11.02 23.79 19.94
N GLU A 196 -10.97 23.37 18.68
CA GLU A 196 -10.59 22.00 18.33
C GLU A 196 -9.10 21.71 18.65
N ILE A 197 -8.19 22.66 18.45
CA ILE A 197 -6.77 22.53 18.86
C ILE A 197 -6.67 22.27 20.36
N ARG A 198 -7.45 22.97 21.19
CA ARG A 198 -7.41 22.83 22.64
C ARG A 198 -7.78 21.43 23.13
N LYS A 199 -8.57 20.69 22.36
CA LYS A 199 -9.01 19.30 22.64
C LYS A 199 -7.97 18.25 22.25
N ILE A 200 -6.91 18.62 21.53
CA ILE A 200 -5.84 17.69 21.13
C ILE A 200 -5.02 17.30 22.37
N PRO A 201 -4.95 16.00 22.73
CA PRO A 201 -4.12 15.55 23.84
C PRO A 201 -2.65 15.90 23.58
N SER A 202 -2.00 16.50 24.56
CA SER A 202 -0.55 16.77 24.50
C SER A 202 0.04 16.78 25.90
N ARG A 203 1.24 16.24 26.03
CA ARG A 203 2.07 16.32 27.23
C ARG A 203 3.35 17.13 26.98
N MET A 204 3.42 17.74 25.78
CA MET A 204 4.59 18.47 25.36
C MET A 204 4.57 19.88 25.96
N VAL A 205 5.72 20.26 26.50
CA VAL A 205 6.03 21.63 26.92
C VAL A 205 7.05 22.17 25.91
N ILE A 206 6.88 23.44 25.53
CA ILE A 206 7.80 24.10 24.60
C ILE A 206 9.14 24.28 25.30
N THR A 207 10.17 23.59 24.81
CA THR A 207 11.53 23.64 25.33
C THR A 207 12.39 24.59 24.51
N HIS A 208 13.22 25.34 25.17
CA HIS A 208 14.26 26.16 24.54
C HIS A 208 15.51 26.08 25.41
N LYS A 209 16.61 25.57 24.86
CA LYS A 209 17.88 25.49 25.56
C LYS A 209 18.52 26.88 25.62
N PRO A 210 18.99 27.33 26.79
CA PRO A 210 19.69 28.60 26.90
C PRO A 210 20.91 28.63 25.98
N GLY A 211 21.15 29.78 25.33
CA GLY A 211 22.27 29.94 24.40
C GLY A 211 22.06 29.42 22.97
N ARG A 212 21.03 28.62 22.70
CA ARG A 212 20.69 28.20 21.34
C ARG A 212 19.82 29.23 20.63
N THR A 213 20.36 29.78 19.57
CA THR A 213 19.66 30.69 18.66
C THR A 213 19.20 29.92 17.40
N VAL A 214 18.33 30.53 16.59
CA VAL A 214 17.98 29.97 15.28
C VAL A 214 19.21 29.79 14.41
N TRP A 215 20.20 30.67 14.55
CA TRP A 215 21.46 30.60 13.81
C TRP A 215 22.34 29.41 14.24
N THR A 216 22.46 29.15 15.54
CA THR A 216 23.21 27.96 16.03
C THR A 216 22.57 26.68 15.60
N LEU A 217 21.21 26.59 15.63
CA LEU A 217 20.47 25.44 15.10
C LEU A 217 20.69 25.26 13.59
N PHE A 218 20.75 26.36 12.84
CA PHE A 218 21.03 26.34 11.43
C PHE A 218 22.43 25.78 11.13
N THR A 219 23.46 26.31 11.81
CA THR A 219 24.84 25.84 11.60
C THR A 219 25.03 24.39 11.99
N GLU A 220 24.47 23.95 13.12
CA GLU A 220 24.48 22.55 13.55
C GLU A 220 23.75 21.64 12.54
N ALA A 221 22.59 22.05 12.05
CA ALA A 221 21.83 21.29 11.06
C ALA A 221 22.56 21.20 9.72
N MET A 222 23.25 22.27 9.31
CA MET A 222 24.06 22.30 8.08
C MET A 222 25.37 21.51 8.18
N ALA A 223 25.90 21.33 9.39
CA ALA A 223 27.07 20.49 9.62
C ALA A 223 26.76 19.00 9.40
N GLN A 224 25.53 18.55 9.66
CA GLN A 224 25.12 17.17 9.48
C GLN A 224 24.70 16.90 8.01
N PRO A 225 25.39 16.01 7.26
CA PRO A 225 25.13 15.80 5.83
C PRO A 225 23.70 15.35 5.53
N VAL A 226 23.13 14.50 6.39
CA VAL A 226 21.76 13.96 6.22
C VAL A 226 20.74 15.07 6.39
N MET A 227 20.85 15.87 7.44
CA MET A 227 19.94 16.96 7.75
C MET A 227 20.06 18.09 6.72
N ARG A 228 21.30 18.46 6.36
CA ARG A 228 21.58 19.48 5.32
C ARG A 228 20.87 19.18 4.01
N ARG A 229 20.99 17.93 3.50
CA ARG A 229 20.35 17.54 2.23
C ARG A 229 18.83 17.64 2.31
N ARG A 230 18.21 17.26 3.42
CA ARG A 230 16.75 17.31 3.61
C ARG A 230 16.24 18.75 3.77
N LEU A 231 17.01 19.61 4.43
CA LEU A 231 16.70 21.04 4.53
C LEU A 231 16.80 21.71 3.17
N LEU A 232 17.91 21.50 2.43
CA LEU A 232 18.09 22.04 1.09
C LEU A 232 16.95 21.61 0.17
N LEU A 233 16.55 20.33 0.23
CA LEU A 233 15.42 19.85 -0.54
C LEU A 233 14.12 20.61 -0.20
N LYS A 234 13.84 20.83 1.10
CA LYS A 234 12.65 21.56 1.55
C LYS A 234 12.66 23.02 1.08
N TRP A 235 13.81 23.69 1.12
CA TRP A 235 13.93 25.09 0.68
C TRP A 235 13.82 25.22 -0.84
N LEU A 236 14.39 24.30 -1.60
CA LEU A 236 14.22 24.27 -3.06
C LEU A 236 12.75 24.04 -3.44
N ALA A 237 12.07 23.07 -2.81
CA ALA A 237 10.64 22.83 -3.01
C ALA A 237 9.79 24.07 -2.71
N THR A 238 10.16 24.86 -1.69
CA THR A 238 9.51 26.14 -1.40
C THR A 238 9.71 27.15 -2.53
N GLY A 239 10.94 27.26 -3.05
CA GLY A 239 11.25 28.15 -4.19
C GLY A 239 10.45 27.77 -5.43
N VAL A 240 10.39 26.48 -5.79
CA VAL A 240 9.58 25.97 -6.90
C VAL A 240 8.09 26.32 -6.72
N THR A 241 7.58 26.20 -5.50
CA THR A 241 6.18 26.56 -5.18
C THR A 241 5.90 28.03 -5.42
N VAL A 242 6.83 28.91 -5.06
CA VAL A 242 6.71 30.36 -5.30
C VAL A 242 6.65 30.67 -6.78
N ILE A 243 7.55 30.08 -7.58
CA ILE A 243 7.55 30.27 -9.04
C ILE A 243 6.25 29.78 -9.65
N PHE A 244 5.79 28.58 -9.24
CA PHE A 244 4.51 28.06 -9.72
C PHE A 244 3.33 28.98 -9.36
N GLY A 245 3.36 29.67 -8.22
CA GLY A 245 2.34 30.64 -7.81
C GLY A 245 2.14 31.76 -8.84
N LEU A 246 3.17 32.09 -9.64
CA LEU A 246 3.09 33.08 -10.70
C LEU A 246 2.28 32.63 -11.92
N THR A 247 1.86 31.39 -11.99
CA THR A 247 0.89 30.93 -13.00
C THR A 247 -0.47 31.64 -12.86
N THR A 248 -0.86 32.05 -11.65
CA THR A 248 -2.10 32.83 -11.43
C THR A 248 -2.08 34.21 -12.10
N PRO A 249 -1.08 35.09 -11.86
CA PRO A 249 -0.96 36.33 -12.62
C PRO A 249 -0.73 36.11 -14.11
N PHE A 250 -0.07 35.04 -14.54
CA PHE A 250 0.06 34.68 -15.95
C PHE A 250 -1.31 34.55 -16.64
N PHE A 251 -2.29 33.88 -16.04
CA PHE A 251 -3.64 33.80 -16.59
C PHE A 251 -4.30 35.17 -16.78
N ARG A 252 -4.07 36.09 -15.84
CA ARG A 252 -4.65 37.44 -15.87
C ARG A 252 -3.94 38.35 -16.87
N LEU A 253 -2.61 38.35 -16.83
CA LEU A 253 -1.79 39.33 -17.54
C LEU A 253 -1.43 38.89 -18.96
N GLU A 254 -1.10 37.61 -19.17
CA GLU A 254 -0.70 37.08 -20.47
C GLU A 254 -1.87 36.53 -21.30
N LEU A 255 -2.79 35.81 -20.66
CA LEU A 255 -3.95 35.22 -21.35
C LEU A 255 -5.17 36.14 -21.36
N GLY A 256 -5.14 37.32 -20.70
CA GLY A 256 -6.27 38.25 -20.62
C GLY A 256 -7.53 37.61 -19.99
N SER A 257 -7.40 36.56 -19.21
CA SER A 257 -8.53 35.76 -18.69
C SER A 257 -9.41 36.58 -17.75
N SER A 258 -10.72 36.31 -17.76
CA SER A 258 -11.67 36.92 -16.82
C SER A 258 -11.41 36.50 -15.36
N ASN A 259 -11.89 37.30 -14.41
CA ASN A 259 -11.77 36.98 -12.98
C ASN A 259 -12.39 35.61 -12.65
N GLY A 260 -13.50 35.24 -13.33
CA GLY A 260 -14.14 33.93 -13.15
C GLY A 260 -13.23 32.76 -13.55
N ILE A 261 -12.51 32.88 -14.67
CA ILE A 261 -11.52 31.86 -15.12
C ILE A 261 -10.37 31.75 -14.12
N VAL A 262 -9.84 32.87 -13.61
CA VAL A 262 -8.79 32.86 -12.59
C VAL A 262 -9.24 32.18 -11.29
N VAL A 263 -10.49 32.44 -10.84
CA VAL A 263 -11.06 31.78 -9.67
C VAL A 263 -11.27 30.30 -9.93
N LEU A 264 -11.80 29.91 -11.10
CA LEU A 264 -11.93 28.51 -11.50
C LEU A 264 -10.59 27.78 -11.53
N TYR A 265 -9.54 28.45 -12.03
CA TYR A 265 -8.17 27.92 -11.99
C TYR A 265 -7.71 27.66 -10.54
N SER A 266 -8.00 28.59 -9.61
CA SER A 266 -7.64 28.40 -8.20
C SER A 266 -8.38 27.24 -7.53
N VAL A 267 -9.62 26.96 -7.94
CA VAL A 267 -10.35 25.73 -7.51
C VAL A 267 -9.67 24.47 -8.04
N LEU A 268 -9.27 24.50 -9.31
CA LEU A 268 -8.54 23.37 -9.93
C LEU A 268 -7.20 23.09 -9.23
N LEU A 269 -6.48 24.15 -8.83
CA LEU A 269 -5.27 24.01 -8.02
C LEU A 269 -5.56 23.36 -6.65
N GLY A 270 -6.69 23.66 -6.03
CA GLY A 270 -7.14 22.97 -4.82
C GLY A 270 -7.37 21.47 -5.04
N LEU A 271 -8.01 21.08 -6.15
CA LEU A 271 -8.21 19.69 -6.54
C LEU A 271 -6.87 18.98 -6.77
N SER A 272 -5.90 19.64 -7.37
CA SER A 272 -4.58 19.05 -7.60
C SER A 272 -3.82 18.75 -6.29
N VAL A 273 -3.94 19.61 -5.26
CA VAL A 273 -3.39 19.34 -3.92
C VAL A 273 -4.09 18.15 -3.26
N MET A 274 -5.40 17.98 -3.47
CA MET A 274 -6.12 16.79 -2.99
C MET A 274 -5.63 15.52 -3.70
N ALA A 275 -5.42 15.56 -5.01
CA ALA A 275 -4.84 14.47 -5.78
C ALA A 275 -3.43 14.10 -5.28
N ALA A 276 -2.57 15.09 -5.05
CA ALA A 276 -1.25 14.90 -4.45
C ALA A 276 -1.33 14.23 -3.07
N SER A 277 -2.25 14.69 -2.23
CA SER A 277 -2.48 14.13 -0.90
C SER A 277 -2.96 12.67 -0.96
N TRP A 278 -3.82 12.34 -1.93
CA TRP A 278 -4.29 10.97 -2.17
C TRP A 278 -3.13 10.05 -2.60
N VAL A 279 -2.28 10.51 -3.53
CA VAL A 279 -1.09 9.77 -3.98
C VAL A 279 -0.13 9.57 -2.80
N SER A 280 0.19 10.63 -2.06
CA SER A 280 1.06 10.57 -0.89
C SER A 280 0.55 9.56 0.14
N LYS A 281 -0.75 9.62 0.50
CA LYS A 281 -1.37 8.70 1.45
C LYS A 281 -1.25 7.24 1.03
N ARG A 282 -1.39 6.95 -0.26
CA ARG A 282 -1.44 5.59 -0.79
C ARG A 282 -0.06 4.95 -0.95
N PHE A 283 0.93 5.75 -1.33
CA PHE A 283 2.23 5.22 -1.75
C PHE A 283 3.37 5.56 -0.80
N SER A 284 3.33 6.71 -0.09
CA SER A 284 4.50 7.19 0.65
C SER A 284 4.88 6.32 1.87
N ASP A 285 3.89 5.72 2.54
CA ASP A 285 4.14 4.86 3.71
C ASP A 285 4.71 3.49 3.30
N ARG A 286 4.48 3.06 2.06
CA ARG A 286 4.89 1.75 1.54
C ARG A 286 6.18 1.80 0.73
N LEU A 287 6.31 2.80 -0.13
CA LEU A 287 7.45 2.92 -1.03
C LEU A 287 8.59 3.78 -0.45
N GLY A 288 8.28 4.57 0.57
CA GLY A 288 9.15 5.63 1.05
C GLY A 288 8.89 6.96 0.33
N SER A 289 9.41 8.04 0.91
CA SER A 289 9.23 9.40 0.35
C SER A 289 10.25 9.72 -0.72
N LYS A 290 11.52 9.30 -0.56
CA LYS A 290 12.61 9.58 -1.50
C LYS A 290 12.27 9.20 -2.96
N PRO A 291 11.88 7.93 -3.26
CA PRO A 291 11.64 7.55 -4.66
C PRO A 291 10.49 8.34 -5.28
N LEU A 292 9.46 8.65 -4.50
CA LEU A 292 8.33 9.44 -4.98
C LEU A 292 8.73 10.91 -5.23
N VAL A 293 9.62 11.51 -4.40
CA VAL A 293 10.17 12.84 -4.66
C VAL A 293 10.94 12.85 -5.98
N VAL A 294 11.83 11.87 -6.21
CA VAL A 294 12.63 11.78 -7.44
C VAL A 294 11.72 11.66 -8.67
N ILE A 295 10.70 10.81 -8.62
CA ILE A 295 9.72 10.69 -9.72
C ILE A 295 8.99 12.01 -9.93
N SER A 296 8.52 12.64 -8.86
CA SER A 296 7.76 13.89 -8.92
C SER A 296 8.60 15.04 -9.47
N THR A 297 9.88 15.17 -9.09
CA THR A 297 10.78 16.21 -9.60
C THR A 297 11.05 16.03 -11.09
N LEU A 298 11.19 14.79 -11.59
CA LEU A 298 11.36 14.52 -13.02
C LEU A 298 10.14 14.94 -13.84
N PHE A 299 8.92 14.66 -13.39
CA PHE A 299 7.70 15.13 -14.06
C PHE A 299 7.56 16.64 -14.00
N THR A 300 7.83 17.25 -12.84
CA THR A 300 7.77 18.69 -12.66
C THR A 300 8.78 19.41 -13.57
N LEU A 301 9.96 18.83 -13.75
CA LEU A 301 10.97 19.34 -14.70
C LEU A 301 10.40 19.42 -16.12
N GLY A 302 9.77 18.35 -16.61
CA GLY A 302 9.13 18.32 -17.92
C GLY A 302 8.01 19.36 -18.05
N PHE A 303 7.17 19.51 -17.01
CA PHE A 303 6.09 20.50 -17.03
C PHE A 303 6.58 21.93 -17.01
N PHE A 304 7.65 22.27 -16.29
CA PHE A 304 8.23 23.61 -16.34
C PHE A 304 8.87 23.91 -17.68
N ALA A 305 9.47 22.92 -18.34
CA ALA A 305 9.91 23.07 -19.71
C ALA A 305 8.74 23.39 -20.65
N LEU A 306 7.59 22.71 -20.50
CA LEU A 306 6.38 23.01 -21.27
C LEU A 306 5.85 24.42 -20.98
N TRP A 307 5.79 24.85 -19.70
CA TRP A 307 5.39 26.21 -19.33
C TRP A 307 6.27 27.28 -19.98
N ALA A 308 7.57 26.99 -20.13
CA ALA A 308 8.52 27.92 -20.76
C ALA A 308 8.36 28.04 -22.31
N ILE A 309 7.94 26.95 -22.97
CA ILE A 309 7.90 26.85 -24.44
C ILE A 309 6.51 27.19 -24.99
N LEU A 310 5.43 26.91 -24.25
CA LEU A 310 4.06 27.03 -24.74
C LEU A 310 3.72 28.50 -25.07
N PRO A 311 3.23 28.79 -26.32
CA PRO A 311 2.88 30.15 -26.74
C PRO A 311 1.55 30.59 -26.10
N ARG A 312 1.42 31.88 -25.83
CA ARG A 312 0.21 32.51 -25.29
C ARG A 312 -1.05 32.39 -26.15
N THR A 313 -0.87 32.04 -27.43
CA THR A 313 -1.98 31.88 -28.40
C THR A 313 -2.80 30.62 -28.19
N LEU A 314 -2.32 29.68 -27.37
CA LEU A 314 -3.06 28.47 -27.07
C LEU A 314 -4.29 28.73 -26.23
N HIS A 315 -5.33 27.92 -26.43
CA HIS A 315 -6.55 28.00 -25.64
C HIS A 315 -6.26 27.74 -24.16
N PHE A 316 -6.89 28.51 -23.27
CA PHE A 316 -6.66 28.46 -21.81
C PHE A 316 -6.83 27.06 -21.21
N ALA A 317 -7.63 26.19 -21.82
CA ALA A 317 -7.83 24.82 -21.33
C ALA A 317 -6.55 23.98 -21.27
N TRP A 318 -5.60 24.20 -22.20
CA TRP A 318 -4.28 23.55 -22.17
C TRP A 318 -3.49 23.95 -20.93
N PHE A 319 -3.49 25.24 -20.60
CA PHE A 319 -2.84 25.75 -19.39
C PHE A 319 -3.54 25.30 -18.11
N PHE A 320 -4.87 25.05 -18.14
CA PHE A 320 -5.60 24.43 -17.03
C PHE A 320 -5.10 23.01 -16.76
N GLY A 321 -5.03 22.17 -17.81
CA GLY A 321 -4.51 20.81 -17.70
C GLY A 321 -3.06 20.76 -17.21
N LEU A 322 -2.20 21.58 -17.82
CA LEU A 322 -0.80 21.68 -17.44
C LEU A 322 -0.64 22.18 -16.00
N GLY A 323 -1.41 23.20 -15.61
CA GLY A 323 -1.42 23.73 -14.25
C GLY A 323 -1.87 22.72 -13.20
N PHE A 324 -2.91 21.93 -13.49
CA PHE A 324 -3.37 20.85 -12.64
C PHE A 324 -2.26 19.81 -12.42
N LEU A 325 -1.65 19.32 -13.49
CA LEU A 325 -0.58 18.33 -13.43
C LEU A 325 0.65 18.88 -12.69
N THR A 326 1.11 20.05 -13.07
CA THR A 326 2.26 20.70 -12.42
C THR A 326 2.05 20.87 -10.94
N ASN A 327 0.90 21.43 -10.54
CA ASN A 327 0.60 21.65 -9.12
C ASN A 327 0.42 20.35 -8.34
N THR A 328 -0.09 19.28 -8.97
CA THR A 328 -0.19 17.96 -8.33
C THR A 328 1.20 17.47 -7.91
N PHE A 329 2.18 17.54 -8.80
CA PHE A 329 3.53 17.06 -8.48
C PHE A 329 4.29 18.05 -7.56
N VAL A 330 4.14 19.35 -7.71
CA VAL A 330 4.72 20.36 -6.79
C VAL A 330 4.16 20.17 -5.37
N ALA A 331 2.85 19.99 -5.23
CA ALA A 331 2.24 19.72 -3.94
C ALA A 331 2.70 18.37 -3.34
N LEU A 332 2.83 17.34 -4.19
CA LEU A 332 3.35 16.03 -3.78
C LEU A 332 4.79 16.14 -3.27
N ILE A 333 5.66 16.87 -3.95
CA ILE A 333 7.04 17.15 -3.51
C ILE A 333 7.02 17.82 -2.13
N ASN A 334 6.19 18.83 -1.93
CA ASN A 334 6.08 19.52 -0.63
C ASN A 334 5.65 18.60 0.51
N LEU A 335 4.66 17.72 0.28
CA LEU A 335 4.20 16.76 1.27
C LEU A 335 5.29 15.74 1.63
N LEU A 336 5.97 15.21 0.61
CA LEU A 336 7.01 14.20 0.78
C LEU A 336 8.28 14.78 1.41
N THR A 337 8.68 16.00 1.03
CA THR A 337 9.83 16.69 1.64
C THR A 337 9.57 17.05 3.10
N PHE A 338 8.34 17.44 3.46
CA PHE A 338 7.95 17.62 4.85
C PHE A 338 8.05 16.30 5.63
N ARG A 339 7.59 15.20 5.06
CA ARG A 339 7.71 13.87 5.67
C ARG A 339 9.18 13.47 5.88
N LEU A 340 10.04 13.64 4.87
CA LEU A 340 11.48 13.38 4.99
C LEU A 340 12.13 14.22 6.09
N LEU A 341 11.76 15.49 6.18
CA LEU A 341 12.29 16.39 7.20
C LEU A 341 11.85 15.98 8.60
N THR A 342 10.59 15.62 8.80
CA THR A 342 10.07 15.20 10.11
C THR A 342 10.68 13.90 10.64
N GLN A 343 11.29 13.06 9.77
CA GLN A 343 12.01 11.86 10.21
C GLN A 343 13.32 12.19 10.98
N VAL A 344 13.94 13.35 10.70
CA VAL A 344 15.21 13.77 11.32
C VAL A 344 15.05 14.92 12.29
N MET A 345 13.83 15.41 12.47
CA MET A 345 13.50 16.51 13.38
C MET A 345 13.77 16.11 14.83
N PRO A 346 14.54 16.88 15.61
CA PRO A 346 14.82 16.56 17.00
C PRO A 346 13.54 16.63 17.84
N ASP A 347 13.32 15.62 18.71
CA ASP A 347 12.09 15.52 19.51
C ASP A 347 12.03 16.58 20.64
N ASP A 348 13.20 16.97 21.15
CA ASP A 348 13.29 17.87 22.30
C ASP A 348 13.15 19.36 21.93
N GLU A 349 13.37 19.75 20.67
CA GLU A 349 13.39 21.17 20.24
C GLU A 349 12.53 21.42 18.98
N LEU A 350 11.40 20.74 18.87
CA LEU A 350 10.54 20.78 17.69
C LEU A 350 10.14 22.20 17.26
N VAL A 351 9.77 23.04 18.22
CA VAL A 351 9.32 24.42 17.93
C VAL A 351 10.49 25.28 17.45
N SER A 352 11.65 25.17 18.08
CA SER A 352 12.84 25.93 17.70
C SER A 352 13.34 25.51 16.31
N PHE A 353 13.34 24.21 16.04
CA PHE A 353 13.72 23.67 14.74
C PHE A 353 12.74 24.09 13.62
N ASN A 354 11.45 23.96 13.86
CA ASN A 354 10.44 24.44 12.91
C ASN A 354 10.49 25.94 12.67
N SER A 355 10.79 26.71 13.69
CA SER A 355 10.99 28.16 13.57
C SER A 355 12.16 28.46 12.64
N MET A 356 13.29 27.75 12.81
CA MET A 356 14.45 27.88 11.92
C MET A 356 14.11 27.51 10.48
N VAL A 357 13.43 26.37 10.26
CA VAL A 357 13.05 25.91 8.91
C VAL A 357 12.16 26.94 8.22
N ASN A 358 11.13 27.43 8.89
CA ASN A 358 10.18 28.37 8.31
C ASN A 358 10.76 29.78 8.15
N PHE A 359 11.68 30.20 9.01
CA PHE A 359 12.43 31.44 8.82
C PHE A 359 13.23 31.42 7.53
N ILE A 360 14.01 30.36 7.30
CA ILE A 360 14.80 30.21 6.06
C ILE A 360 13.87 30.05 4.84
N ASN A 361 12.77 29.28 4.97
CA ASN A 361 11.74 29.20 3.91
C ASN A 361 11.25 30.60 3.51
N GLY A 362 11.02 31.48 4.49
CA GLY A 362 10.60 32.86 4.24
C GLY A 362 11.64 33.64 3.42
N ILE A 363 12.91 33.54 3.80
CA ILE A 363 14.03 34.20 3.07
C ILE A 363 14.12 33.68 1.64
N VAL A 364 14.12 32.35 1.46
CA VAL A 364 14.20 31.70 0.14
C VAL A 364 13.01 32.12 -0.72
N ALA A 365 11.79 32.04 -0.19
CA ALA A 365 10.58 32.39 -0.90
C ALA A 365 10.58 33.86 -1.35
N PHE A 366 11.01 34.76 -0.48
CA PHE A 366 11.14 36.19 -0.79
C PHE A 366 12.17 36.44 -1.89
N GLY A 367 13.38 35.86 -1.77
CA GLY A 367 14.45 35.99 -2.77
C GLY A 367 14.04 35.42 -4.13
N VAL A 368 13.46 34.22 -4.17
CA VAL A 368 12.95 33.61 -5.40
C VAL A 368 11.79 34.44 -5.99
N GLY A 369 10.88 34.94 -5.16
CA GLY A 369 9.77 35.78 -5.61
C GLY A 369 10.22 37.09 -6.23
N MET A 370 11.18 37.79 -5.59
CA MET A 370 11.77 39.02 -6.12
C MET A 370 12.48 38.78 -7.47
N LEU A 371 13.33 37.76 -7.54
CA LEU A 371 14.04 37.41 -8.77
C LEU A 371 13.06 37.03 -9.88
N SER A 372 12.02 36.27 -9.56
CA SER A 372 10.99 35.91 -10.53
C SER A 372 10.21 37.11 -11.03
N GLY A 373 9.89 38.08 -10.18
CA GLY A 373 9.25 39.34 -10.56
C GLY A 373 10.14 40.19 -11.49
N PHE A 374 11.43 40.27 -11.19
CA PHE A 374 12.41 40.92 -12.05
C PHE A 374 12.51 40.25 -13.45
N LEU A 375 12.62 38.91 -13.47
CA LEU A 375 12.66 38.14 -14.71
C LEU A 375 11.36 38.29 -15.52
N ALA A 376 10.21 38.35 -14.91
CA ALA A 376 8.94 38.58 -15.60
C ALA A 376 8.90 39.97 -16.25
N ASN A 377 9.28 41.02 -15.52
CA ASN A 377 9.38 42.40 -16.10
C ASN A 377 10.36 42.44 -17.27
N PHE A 378 11.53 41.79 -17.14
CA PHE A 378 12.53 41.74 -18.20
C PHE A 378 11.98 41.03 -19.42
N THR A 379 11.28 39.92 -19.28
CA THR A 379 10.69 39.15 -20.38
C THR A 379 9.59 39.93 -21.10
N GLN A 380 8.69 40.56 -20.31
CA GLN A 380 7.58 41.37 -20.84
C GLN A 380 8.08 42.62 -21.57
N GLY A 381 9.18 43.23 -21.14
CA GLY A 381 9.80 44.41 -21.77
C GLY A 381 10.69 44.08 -22.97
N SER A 382 11.06 42.82 -23.23
CA SER A 382 11.97 42.46 -24.31
C SER A 382 11.21 42.05 -25.57
N LEU A 383 11.56 42.71 -26.71
CA LEU A 383 11.05 42.39 -28.05
C LEU A 383 11.39 40.95 -28.49
N LEU A 384 12.38 40.30 -27.86
CA LEU A 384 12.85 38.95 -28.21
C LEU A 384 11.78 37.86 -28.04
N PHE A 385 10.84 38.06 -27.14
CA PHE A 385 9.75 37.09 -26.84
C PHE A 385 8.38 37.51 -27.41
N HIS A 386 8.30 38.73 -27.96
CA HIS A 386 7.10 39.24 -28.63
C HIS A 386 7.20 38.93 -30.14
N GLY A 387 6.47 37.90 -30.58
CA GLY A 387 6.37 37.53 -31.98
C GLY A 387 7.03 36.21 -32.37
N THR A 388 7.66 35.52 -31.46
CA THR A 388 8.11 34.14 -31.70
C THR A 388 6.95 33.14 -31.54
N ALA A 389 6.94 32.12 -32.41
CA ALA A 389 5.94 31.01 -32.29
C ALA A 389 6.08 30.20 -31.02
N LEU A 390 7.15 30.38 -30.26
CA LEU A 390 7.48 29.66 -29.01
C LEU A 390 7.72 30.68 -27.90
N GLY A 391 7.14 30.39 -26.71
CA GLY A 391 7.35 31.20 -25.52
C GLY A 391 6.22 32.18 -25.18
N ASN A 392 6.34 32.81 -24.01
CA ASN A 392 5.38 33.75 -23.44
C ASN A 392 6.12 34.77 -22.54
N GLY A 393 5.42 35.81 -22.03
CA GLY A 393 6.00 36.84 -21.16
C GLY A 393 6.57 36.33 -19.81
N TYR A 394 6.40 35.06 -19.47
CA TYR A 394 6.95 34.41 -18.28
C TYR A 394 8.00 33.34 -18.59
N THR A 395 8.45 33.21 -19.84
CA THR A 395 9.40 32.16 -20.27
C THR A 395 10.65 32.10 -19.38
N LEU A 396 11.31 33.26 -19.08
CA LEU A 396 12.50 33.25 -18.23
C LEU A 396 12.20 32.86 -16.78
N VAL A 397 11.01 33.16 -16.27
CA VAL A 397 10.56 32.73 -14.93
C VAL A 397 10.42 31.21 -14.87
N PHE A 398 9.86 30.61 -15.92
CA PHE A 398 9.71 29.15 -15.98
C PHE A 398 11.03 28.43 -16.26
N ILE A 399 11.95 29.00 -17.01
CA ILE A 399 13.33 28.50 -17.17
C ILE A 399 14.08 28.56 -15.82
N PHE A 400 13.92 29.63 -15.05
CA PHE A 400 14.48 29.70 -13.71
C PHE A 400 13.88 28.60 -12.78
N GLY A 401 12.57 28.36 -12.88
CA GLY A 401 11.90 27.26 -12.20
C GLY A 401 12.45 25.90 -12.63
N PHE A 402 12.67 25.67 -13.91
CA PHE A 402 13.30 24.47 -14.43
C PHE A 402 14.70 24.25 -13.81
N ALA A 403 15.54 25.30 -13.76
CA ALA A 403 16.86 25.24 -13.17
C ALA A 403 16.81 24.88 -11.66
N LEU A 404 15.88 25.47 -10.90
CA LEU A 404 15.68 25.13 -9.49
C LEU A 404 15.25 23.67 -9.28
N ILE A 405 14.33 23.17 -10.11
CA ILE A 405 13.87 21.78 -10.04
C ILE A 405 15.00 20.82 -10.42
N LEU A 406 15.85 21.17 -11.38
CA LEU A 406 17.02 20.37 -11.73
C LEU A 406 17.95 20.21 -10.52
N VAL A 407 18.25 21.31 -9.82
CA VAL A 407 19.03 21.25 -8.58
C VAL A 407 18.31 20.43 -7.51
N GLU A 408 17.00 20.58 -7.37
CA GLU A 408 16.18 19.80 -6.46
C GLU A 408 16.26 18.29 -6.75
N ALA A 409 16.17 17.89 -8.02
CA ALA A 409 16.33 16.50 -8.46
C ALA A 409 17.70 15.94 -8.09
N LEU A 410 18.77 16.70 -8.32
CA LEU A 410 20.14 16.30 -7.96
C LEU A 410 20.31 16.11 -6.43
N VAL A 411 19.70 16.98 -5.63
CA VAL A 411 19.68 16.83 -4.16
C VAL A 411 18.85 15.61 -3.75
N ALA A 412 17.68 15.40 -4.35
CA ALA A 412 16.80 14.28 -4.06
C ALA A 412 17.47 12.92 -4.32
N LEU A 413 18.23 12.79 -5.39
CA LEU A 413 18.99 11.57 -5.71
C LEU A 413 20.00 11.21 -4.61
N ARG A 414 20.61 12.23 -3.95
CA ARG A 414 21.63 12.05 -2.91
C ARG A 414 21.05 11.82 -1.50
N ILE A 415 19.74 11.86 -1.32
CA ILE A 415 19.10 11.58 -0.02
C ILE A 415 19.13 10.07 0.24
N GLN A 416 19.33 9.73 1.50
CA GLN A 416 19.19 8.37 2.01
C GLN A 416 17.95 8.29 2.90
N GLU A 417 17.07 7.33 2.64
CA GLU A 417 15.91 7.01 3.47
C GLU A 417 15.93 5.50 3.76
N ILE A 418 16.02 5.15 5.05
CA ILE A 418 16.07 3.75 5.48
C ILE A 418 14.74 3.07 5.18
N GLY A 419 14.79 1.90 4.54
CA GLY A 419 13.60 1.13 4.18
C GLY A 419 12.86 1.59 2.93
N ALA A 420 13.29 2.68 2.27
CA ALA A 420 12.69 3.12 1.01
C ALA A 420 13.09 2.20 -0.16
N TYR A 421 12.19 2.12 -1.14
CA TYR A 421 12.46 1.41 -2.39
C TYR A 421 13.46 2.17 -3.28
N SER A 422 14.05 1.47 -4.26
CA SER A 422 14.74 2.17 -5.35
C SER A 422 13.74 2.96 -6.20
N SER A 423 14.17 4.07 -6.79
CA SER A 423 13.27 4.90 -7.62
C SER A 423 12.70 4.14 -8.81
N GLN A 424 13.47 3.20 -9.38
CA GLN A 424 13.02 2.33 -10.47
C GLN A 424 11.92 1.37 -10.02
N ALA A 425 12.10 0.68 -8.89
CA ALA A 425 11.09 -0.23 -8.34
C ALA A 425 9.81 0.52 -7.95
N ALA A 426 9.93 1.72 -7.38
CA ALA A 426 8.78 2.56 -7.05
C ALA A 426 8.03 3.00 -8.30
N ALA A 427 8.73 3.37 -9.38
CA ALA A 427 8.12 3.72 -10.67
C ALA A 427 7.32 2.54 -11.24
N GLN A 428 7.88 1.31 -11.21
CA GLN A 428 7.17 0.11 -11.63
C GLN A 428 5.89 -0.14 -10.82
N VAL A 429 5.90 0.18 -9.52
CA VAL A 429 4.69 0.04 -8.69
C VAL A 429 3.65 1.11 -9.03
N VAL A 430 4.07 2.38 -9.13
CA VAL A 430 3.15 3.52 -9.33
C VAL A 430 2.51 3.51 -10.71
N PHE A 431 3.26 3.16 -11.76
CA PHE A 431 2.79 3.24 -13.16
C PHE A 431 2.30 1.91 -13.73
N SER A 432 2.32 0.80 -12.97
CA SER A 432 1.77 -0.48 -13.42
C SER A 432 0.41 -0.78 -12.79
N ARG A 433 -0.51 -1.37 -13.59
CA ARG A 433 -1.79 -1.87 -13.08
C ARG A 433 -1.58 -2.92 -11.98
N HIS A 434 -0.57 -3.77 -12.12
CA HIS A 434 -0.21 -4.79 -11.13
C HIS A 434 0.29 -4.17 -9.82
N GLY A 435 1.06 -3.09 -9.88
CA GLY A 435 1.52 -2.36 -8.70
C GLY A 435 0.39 -1.70 -7.93
N ILE A 436 -0.50 -0.98 -8.61
CA ILE A 436 -1.68 -0.35 -8.00
C ILE A 436 -2.59 -1.43 -7.36
N ARG A 437 -2.77 -2.56 -8.04
CA ARG A 437 -3.54 -3.69 -7.53
C ARG A 437 -2.88 -4.31 -6.29
N ALA A 438 -1.55 -4.49 -6.30
CA ALA A 438 -0.81 -4.99 -5.14
C ALA A 438 -0.98 -4.08 -3.91
N VAL A 439 -0.83 -2.76 -4.07
CA VAL A 439 -1.08 -1.79 -2.98
C VAL A 439 -2.50 -1.92 -2.43
N SER A 440 -3.51 -2.04 -3.32
CA SER A 440 -4.91 -2.21 -2.90
C SER A 440 -5.16 -3.52 -2.14
N MET A 441 -4.54 -4.62 -2.58
CA MET A 441 -4.67 -5.93 -1.91
C MET A 441 -4.05 -5.90 -0.51
N ILE A 442 -2.83 -5.36 -0.37
CA ILE A 442 -2.15 -5.24 0.91
C ILE A 442 -2.95 -4.32 1.86
N GLU A 443 -3.50 -3.20 1.35
CA GLU A 443 -4.36 -2.31 2.16
C GLU A 443 -5.63 -3.03 2.66
N ARG A 444 -6.25 -3.86 1.83
CA ARG A 444 -7.40 -4.69 2.22
C ARG A 444 -7.02 -5.77 3.21
N LEU A 445 -5.87 -6.41 3.04
CA LEU A 445 -5.35 -7.43 3.94
C LEU A 445 -5.15 -6.88 5.36
N GLU A 446 -4.57 -5.68 5.48
CA GLU A 446 -4.40 -4.99 6.77
C GLU A 446 -5.71 -4.62 7.47
N ARG A 447 -6.78 -4.39 6.70
CA ARG A 447 -8.09 -3.98 7.23
C ARG A 447 -9.02 -5.15 7.55
N THR A 448 -8.77 -6.31 6.98
CA THR A 448 -9.65 -7.48 7.08
C THR A 448 -9.22 -8.39 8.21
N SER A 449 -10.13 -8.71 9.13
CA SER A 449 -9.94 -9.71 10.17
C SER A 449 -10.55 -11.08 9.82
N ASP A 450 -11.35 -11.16 8.75
CA ASP A 450 -12.01 -12.37 8.28
C ASP A 450 -10.98 -13.33 7.64
N PRO A 451 -10.79 -14.56 8.19
CA PRO A 451 -9.79 -15.51 7.72
C PRO A 451 -9.99 -15.92 6.25
N ALA A 452 -11.22 -16.13 5.80
CA ALA A 452 -11.52 -16.55 4.44
C ALA A 452 -11.14 -15.45 3.42
N LYS A 453 -11.46 -14.20 3.73
CA LYS A 453 -11.06 -13.06 2.89
C LYS A 453 -9.54 -12.84 2.91
N ARG A 454 -8.87 -13.05 4.05
CA ARG A 454 -7.40 -12.96 4.15
C ARG A 454 -6.74 -14.00 3.25
N ARG A 455 -7.19 -15.24 3.31
CA ARG A 455 -6.71 -16.33 2.45
C ARG A 455 -6.85 -15.99 0.97
N MET A 456 -8.03 -15.54 0.54
CA MET A 456 -8.28 -15.15 -0.85
C MET A 456 -7.38 -13.98 -1.30
N LEU A 457 -7.18 -12.98 -0.44
CA LEU A 457 -6.30 -11.85 -0.72
C LEU A 457 -4.84 -12.29 -0.83
N MET A 458 -4.40 -13.25 0.01
CA MET A 458 -3.04 -13.80 -0.01
C MET A 458 -2.77 -14.59 -1.29
N LEU A 459 -3.70 -15.46 -1.72
CA LEU A 459 -3.63 -16.19 -2.98
C LEU A 459 -3.54 -15.23 -4.18
N ASN A 460 -4.36 -14.17 -4.18
CA ASN A 460 -4.32 -13.13 -5.21
C ASN A 460 -3.00 -12.33 -5.18
N LEU A 461 -2.45 -12.05 -4.00
CA LEU A 461 -1.15 -11.40 -3.84
C LEU A 461 -0.03 -12.31 -4.35
N GLY A 462 -0.11 -13.61 -4.06
CA GLY A 462 0.75 -14.65 -4.62
C GLY A 462 0.73 -14.68 -6.14
N GLY A 463 -0.41 -14.40 -6.76
CA GLY A 463 -0.55 -14.28 -8.21
C GLY A 463 -0.01 -12.99 -8.82
N ASN A 464 0.29 -11.97 -8.01
CA ASN A 464 0.73 -10.67 -8.49
C ASN A 464 2.26 -10.59 -8.57
N LEU A 465 2.83 -10.59 -9.78
CA LEU A 465 4.27 -10.58 -10.04
C LEU A 465 4.97 -9.24 -9.77
N ASN A 466 4.28 -8.26 -9.17
CA ASN A 466 4.89 -6.98 -8.84
C ASN A 466 5.90 -7.11 -7.70
N TYR A 467 6.93 -6.27 -7.75
CA TYR A 467 7.99 -6.21 -6.73
C TYR A 467 7.46 -5.98 -5.31
N LEU A 468 6.42 -5.15 -5.15
CA LEU A 468 5.78 -4.88 -3.86
C LEU A 468 5.16 -6.16 -3.26
N ALA A 469 4.43 -6.94 -4.07
CA ALA A 469 3.86 -8.21 -3.65
C ALA A 469 4.95 -9.21 -3.24
N THR A 470 6.04 -9.27 -4.00
CA THR A 470 7.19 -10.14 -3.68
C THR A 470 7.84 -9.74 -2.35
N ARG A 471 8.02 -8.44 -2.10
CA ARG A 471 8.60 -7.94 -0.83
C ARG A 471 7.67 -8.20 0.35
N GLU A 472 6.37 -8.05 0.18
CA GLU A 472 5.38 -8.34 1.23
C GLU A 472 5.43 -9.82 1.62
N LEU A 473 5.39 -10.71 0.63
CA LEU A 473 5.53 -12.15 0.86
C LEU A 473 6.85 -12.51 1.56
N ARG A 474 7.97 -11.90 1.15
CA ARG A 474 9.27 -12.05 1.82
C ARG A 474 9.22 -11.61 3.28
N SER A 475 8.60 -10.48 3.57
CA SER A 475 8.45 -9.96 4.93
C SER A 475 7.63 -10.91 5.81
N ILE A 476 6.58 -11.52 5.25
CA ILE A 476 5.75 -12.50 5.93
C ILE A 476 6.54 -13.78 6.22
N LEU A 477 7.31 -14.29 5.23
CA LEU A 477 8.15 -15.47 5.41
C LEU A 477 9.23 -15.26 6.48
N ALA A 478 9.84 -14.08 6.52
CA ALA A 478 10.90 -13.74 7.47
C ALA A 478 10.39 -13.59 8.92
N SER A 479 9.10 -13.35 9.11
CA SER A 479 8.51 -13.24 10.45
C SER A 479 8.29 -14.64 11.06
N PRO A 480 8.76 -14.93 12.28
CA PRO A 480 8.58 -16.25 12.92
C PRO A 480 7.11 -16.63 13.09
N PHE A 481 6.28 -15.69 13.56
CA PHE A 481 4.88 -15.92 13.93
C PHE A 481 3.93 -14.94 13.22
N HIS A 482 3.91 -14.96 11.88
CA HIS A 482 2.97 -14.14 11.13
C HIS A 482 1.68 -14.91 10.87
N VAL A 483 0.52 -14.31 11.15
CA VAL A 483 -0.82 -14.94 11.00
C VAL A 483 -1.03 -15.50 9.59
N ASP A 484 -0.51 -14.83 8.56
CA ASP A 484 -0.69 -15.22 7.16
C ASP A 484 0.49 -16.04 6.60
N LYS A 485 1.43 -16.50 7.44
CA LYS A 485 2.64 -17.20 6.96
C LYS A 485 2.31 -18.49 6.19
N LEU A 486 1.35 -19.25 6.69
CA LEU A 486 0.86 -20.47 6.05
C LEU A 486 0.28 -20.18 4.66
N GLU A 487 -0.60 -19.19 4.57
CA GLU A 487 -1.25 -18.85 3.30
C GLU A 487 -0.26 -18.20 2.31
N ALA A 488 0.77 -17.51 2.80
CA ALA A 488 1.85 -16.99 1.97
C ALA A 488 2.70 -18.12 1.36
N VAL A 489 3.05 -19.13 2.16
CA VAL A 489 3.80 -20.32 1.69
C VAL A 489 2.99 -21.05 0.61
N ARG A 490 1.70 -21.30 0.84
CA ARG A 490 0.80 -21.94 -0.13
C ARG A 490 0.68 -21.14 -1.42
N ALA A 491 0.50 -19.83 -1.31
CA ALA A 491 0.41 -18.94 -2.48
C ALA A 491 1.70 -18.91 -3.32
N ILE A 492 2.87 -19.10 -2.68
CA ILE A 492 4.16 -19.23 -3.36
C ILE A 492 4.29 -20.59 -4.02
N GLY A 493 3.79 -21.66 -3.39
CA GLY A 493 3.74 -23.00 -3.96
C GLY A 493 2.86 -23.08 -5.21
N ASP A 494 1.70 -22.42 -5.20
CA ASP A 494 0.79 -22.35 -6.35
C ASP A 494 1.40 -21.58 -7.54
N ARG A 495 2.21 -20.56 -7.27
CA ARG A 495 2.89 -19.73 -8.29
C ARG A 495 4.34 -19.46 -7.90
N PRO A 496 5.25 -20.42 -8.19
CA PRO A 496 6.64 -20.35 -7.78
C PRO A 496 7.36 -19.13 -8.37
N ARG A 497 8.18 -18.48 -7.53
CA ARG A 497 8.98 -17.31 -7.92
C ARG A 497 10.44 -17.53 -7.53
N LYS A 498 11.33 -17.43 -8.50
CA LYS A 498 12.77 -17.53 -8.26
C LYS A 498 13.28 -16.57 -7.20
N SER A 499 12.71 -15.36 -7.15
CA SER A 499 13.07 -14.31 -6.19
C SER A 499 12.68 -14.59 -4.72
N LEU A 500 11.84 -15.59 -4.46
CA LEU A 500 11.42 -16.04 -3.13
C LEU A 500 11.96 -17.43 -2.76
N LEU A 501 12.69 -18.09 -3.65
CA LEU A 501 13.20 -19.43 -3.45
C LEU A 501 14.12 -19.53 -2.23
N ASP A 502 15.09 -18.61 -2.11
CA ASP A 502 16.03 -18.60 -0.97
C ASP A 502 15.33 -18.32 0.37
N ASP A 503 14.27 -17.49 0.35
CA ASP A 503 13.47 -17.22 1.55
C ASP A 503 12.62 -18.44 1.94
N LEU A 504 12.07 -19.15 0.96
CA LEU A 504 11.30 -20.38 1.16
C LEU A 504 12.20 -21.53 1.67
N ILE A 505 13.41 -21.66 1.13
CA ILE A 505 14.42 -22.64 1.58
C ILE A 505 14.72 -22.45 3.06
N LYS A 506 14.92 -21.20 3.52
CA LYS A 506 15.15 -20.93 4.94
C LYS A 506 14.02 -21.44 5.82
N VAL A 507 12.77 -21.23 5.41
CA VAL A 507 11.60 -21.71 6.14
C VAL A 507 11.49 -23.23 6.12
N ALA A 508 11.85 -23.88 5.00
CA ALA A 508 11.84 -25.34 4.87
C ALA A 508 12.94 -26.03 5.70
N GLN A 509 14.06 -25.34 5.93
CA GLN A 509 15.18 -25.83 6.74
C GLN A 509 15.09 -25.48 8.23
N ASP A 510 14.10 -24.67 8.62
CA ASP A 510 13.89 -24.24 10.00
C ASP A 510 13.00 -25.26 10.73
N ASP A 511 13.63 -26.09 11.56
CA ASP A 511 12.95 -27.14 12.32
C ASP A 511 11.95 -26.63 13.36
N ASP A 512 12.04 -25.37 13.75
CA ASP A 512 11.14 -24.70 14.68
C ASP A 512 9.97 -23.98 13.97
N SER A 513 9.96 -23.96 12.62
CA SER A 513 8.92 -23.33 11.85
C SER A 513 7.64 -24.15 11.79
N TYR A 514 6.52 -23.58 12.28
CA TYR A 514 5.20 -24.23 12.25
C TYR A 514 4.66 -24.49 10.82
N VAL A 515 5.27 -23.91 9.79
CA VAL A 515 4.92 -24.09 8.37
C VAL A 515 6.02 -24.81 7.58
N GLN A 516 6.92 -25.53 8.27
CA GLN A 516 8.04 -26.23 7.63
C GLN A 516 7.57 -27.21 6.54
N LEU A 517 6.60 -28.05 6.85
CA LEU A 517 6.05 -29.05 5.92
C LEU A 517 5.38 -28.40 4.70
N ASP A 518 4.61 -27.31 4.90
CA ASP A 518 4.01 -26.58 3.78
C ASP A 518 5.10 -25.90 2.91
N ALA A 519 6.20 -25.44 3.50
CA ALA A 519 7.33 -24.88 2.76
C ALA A 519 8.06 -25.95 1.93
N ILE A 520 8.26 -27.14 2.47
CA ILE A 520 8.81 -28.30 1.75
C ILE A 520 7.89 -28.69 0.59
N ALA A 521 6.57 -28.74 0.83
CA ALA A 521 5.59 -29.00 -0.20
C ALA A 521 5.61 -27.94 -1.32
N ALA A 522 5.77 -26.66 -0.96
CA ALA A 522 5.88 -25.57 -1.90
C ALA A 522 7.19 -25.62 -2.74
N LEU A 523 8.31 -26.09 -2.16
CA LEU A 523 9.56 -26.35 -2.91
C LEU A 523 9.35 -27.37 -4.03
N GLY A 524 8.46 -28.34 -3.84
CA GLY A 524 8.06 -29.31 -4.87
C GLY A 524 7.39 -28.71 -6.12
N SER A 525 7.12 -27.41 -6.14
CA SER A 525 6.62 -26.68 -7.32
C SER A 525 7.73 -26.04 -8.17
N TYR A 526 8.99 -26.02 -7.69
CA TYR A 526 10.13 -25.39 -8.36
C TYR A 526 10.87 -26.36 -9.29
N ARG A 527 10.18 -26.92 -10.30
CA ARG A 527 10.66 -28.00 -11.19
C ARG A 527 11.99 -27.74 -11.92
N LYS A 528 12.38 -26.48 -12.13
CA LYS A 528 13.57 -26.10 -12.92
C LYS A 528 14.73 -25.55 -12.08
N GLU A 529 14.62 -25.61 -10.75
CA GLU A 529 15.59 -24.97 -9.86
C GLU A 529 16.40 -26.03 -9.08
N GLU A 530 17.66 -26.24 -9.50
CA GLU A 530 18.57 -27.21 -8.87
C GLU A 530 18.74 -26.97 -7.36
N LYS A 531 18.69 -25.70 -6.92
CA LYS A 531 18.75 -25.40 -5.48
C LYS A 531 17.61 -26.04 -4.70
N ALA A 532 16.38 -26.02 -5.24
CA ALA A 532 15.24 -26.64 -4.59
C ALA A 532 15.41 -28.17 -4.52
N LYS A 533 15.87 -28.79 -5.60
CA LYS A 533 16.16 -30.22 -5.67
C LYS A 533 17.20 -30.63 -4.62
N ASN A 534 18.33 -29.94 -4.55
CA ASN A 534 19.40 -30.24 -3.60
C ASN A 534 18.97 -30.08 -2.13
N VAL A 535 18.12 -29.08 -1.83
CA VAL A 535 17.58 -28.92 -0.47
C VAL A 535 16.61 -30.06 -0.14
N LEU A 536 15.74 -30.48 -1.07
CA LEU A 536 14.82 -31.59 -0.86
C LEU A 536 15.57 -32.92 -0.68
N ILE A 537 16.67 -33.17 -1.43
CA ILE A 537 17.54 -34.31 -1.23
C ILE A 537 18.16 -34.31 0.17
N ASN A 538 18.68 -33.16 0.59
CA ASN A 538 19.27 -33.03 1.93
C ASN A 538 18.23 -33.30 3.03
N LEU A 539 17.00 -32.75 2.90
CA LEU A 539 15.93 -32.97 3.86
C LEU A 539 15.42 -34.42 3.85
N LEU A 540 15.43 -35.11 2.70
CA LEU A 540 15.12 -36.54 2.61
C LEU A 540 16.13 -37.39 3.37
N LEU A 541 17.43 -37.12 3.20
CA LEU A 541 18.52 -37.93 3.77
C LEU A 541 18.76 -37.61 5.26
N HIS A 542 18.69 -36.32 5.63
CA HIS A 542 19.16 -35.82 6.92
C HIS A 542 18.09 -35.07 7.71
N GLY A 543 16.84 -34.99 7.24
CA GLY A 543 15.77 -34.31 7.96
C GLY A 543 15.56 -34.90 9.36
N ARG A 544 15.46 -34.03 10.36
CA ARG A 544 15.32 -34.44 11.78
C ARG A 544 14.07 -35.29 12.04
N TRP A 545 12.94 -34.85 11.50
CA TRP A 545 11.64 -35.46 11.72
C TRP A 545 11.25 -36.40 10.58
N ALA A 546 10.57 -37.53 10.88
CA ALA A 546 10.08 -38.44 9.88
C ALA A 546 9.11 -37.78 8.89
N SER A 547 8.24 -36.90 9.38
CA SER A 547 7.33 -36.10 8.56
C SER A 547 8.06 -35.15 7.59
N VAL A 548 9.23 -34.62 7.97
CA VAL A 548 10.06 -33.79 7.09
C VAL A 548 10.64 -34.65 5.96
N ARG A 549 11.16 -35.84 6.29
CA ARG A 549 11.72 -36.75 5.27
C ARG A 549 10.64 -37.26 4.31
N SER A 550 9.44 -37.61 4.81
CA SER A 550 8.33 -38.07 3.96
C SER A 550 7.83 -36.97 3.04
N MET A 551 7.61 -35.75 3.55
CA MET A 551 7.21 -34.61 2.72
C MET A 551 8.30 -34.20 1.72
N ALA A 552 9.58 -34.31 2.07
CA ALA A 552 10.69 -34.06 1.17
C ALA A 552 10.73 -35.10 0.03
N SER A 553 10.49 -36.38 0.32
CA SER A 553 10.39 -37.42 -0.71
C SER A 553 9.29 -37.15 -1.73
N LYS A 554 8.10 -36.82 -1.27
CA LYS A 554 6.95 -36.45 -2.08
C LYS A 554 7.20 -35.22 -2.94
N SER A 555 7.85 -34.21 -2.37
CA SER A 555 8.18 -32.96 -3.07
C SER A 555 9.28 -33.18 -4.10
N LEU A 556 10.29 -33.99 -3.78
CA LEU A 556 11.37 -34.40 -4.71
C LEU A 556 10.82 -35.16 -5.90
N ALA A 557 9.92 -36.12 -5.69
CA ALA A 557 9.26 -36.89 -6.72
C ALA A 557 8.48 -36.03 -7.74
N ARG A 558 8.02 -34.83 -7.34
CA ARG A 558 7.32 -33.88 -8.23
C ARG A 558 8.25 -33.11 -9.16
N ILE A 559 9.52 -32.94 -8.77
CA ILE A 559 10.49 -32.09 -9.51
C ILE A 559 11.61 -32.87 -10.14
N SER A 560 11.79 -34.14 -9.77
CA SER A 560 12.82 -35.05 -10.31
C SER A 560 12.15 -36.27 -10.93
N ASP A 561 12.46 -36.51 -12.18
CA ASP A 561 12.04 -37.73 -12.89
C ASP A 561 13.04 -38.88 -12.66
N SER A 562 13.87 -38.83 -11.63
CA SER A 562 14.92 -39.80 -11.32
C SER A 562 14.44 -40.79 -10.28
N ASP A 563 14.73 -42.07 -10.49
CA ASP A 563 14.56 -43.20 -9.57
C ASP A 563 15.72 -43.37 -8.57
N GLU A 564 16.75 -42.50 -8.68
CA GLU A 564 17.98 -42.54 -7.87
C GLU A 564 17.74 -42.69 -6.35
N TYR A 565 16.65 -42.12 -5.85
CA TYR A 565 16.30 -42.11 -4.41
C TYR A 565 15.19 -43.10 -4.05
N LEU A 566 14.75 -43.96 -4.99
CA LEU A 566 13.65 -44.90 -4.76
C LEU A 566 13.96 -45.89 -3.63
N ASP A 567 15.21 -46.42 -3.60
CA ASP A 567 15.62 -47.36 -2.57
C ASP A 567 15.60 -46.72 -1.19
N VAL A 568 16.05 -45.47 -1.06
CA VAL A 568 16.01 -44.75 0.20
C VAL A 568 14.56 -44.51 0.64
N VAL A 569 13.67 -44.14 -0.29
CA VAL A 569 12.24 -43.96 -0.02
C VAL A 569 11.59 -45.28 0.40
N ASN A 570 11.98 -46.41 -0.21
CA ASN A 570 11.52 -47.76 0.15
C ASN A 570 11.93 -48.13 1.58
N GLU A 571 13.19 -47.88 1.96
CA GLU A 571 13.69 -48.12 3.31
C GLU A 571 12.98 -47.30 4.35
N LEU A 572 12.87 -45.97 4.13
CA LEU A 572 12.20 -45.06 5.04
C LEU A 572 10.71 -45.38 5.19
N SER A 573 10.04 -45.79 4.10
CA SER A 573 8.62 -46.14 4.13
C SER A 573 8.30 -47.33 5.03
N ARG A 574 9.22 -48.32 5.12
CA ARG A 574 9.09 -49.49 6.01
C ARG A 574 9.15 -49.11 7.48
N SER A 575 9.81 -48.02 7.82
CA SER A 575 9.97 -47.51 9.18
C SER A 575 8.90 -46.46 9.57
N ALA A 576 8.02 -46.07 8.65
CA ALA A 576 7.00 -45.05 8.86
C ALA A 576 5.96 -45.50 9.89
N LYS A 577 5.67 -44.65 10.86
CA LYS A 577 4.75 -44.93 11.97
C LYS A 577 3.41 -44.21 11.84
N HIS A 578 3.39 -43.09 11.16
CA HIS A 578 2.20 -42.25 11.00
C HIS A 578 1.63 -42.35 9.60
N ILE A 579 0.32 -42.32 9.50
CA ILE A 579 -0.40 -42.49 8.22
C ILE A 579 -0.04 -41.43 7.20
N ASP A 580 0.20 -40.18 7.63
CA ASP A 580 0.58 -39.07 6.74
C ASP A 580 1.96 -39.31 6.09
N GLU A 581 2.92 -39.87 6.85
CA GLU A 581 4.24 -40.26 6.35
C GLU A 581 4.13 -41.37 5.28
N VAL A 582 3.27 -42.34 5.58
CA VAL A 582 3.02 -43.45 4.62
C VAL A 582 2.43 -42.94 3.33
N ILE A 583 1.44 -42.03 3.41
CA ILE A 583 0.83 -41.40 2.23
C ILE A 583 1.87 -40.65 1.40
N ASP A 584 2.71 -39.86 2.04
CA ASP A 584 3.74 -39.10 1.36
C ASP A 584 4.75 -40.02 0.63
N TYR A 585 5.17 -41.10 1.29
CA TYR A 585 6.04 -42.11 0.64
C TYR A 585 5.35 -42.87 -0.50
N LEU A 586 4.07 -43.23 -0.36
CA LEU A 586 3.30 -43.82 -1.44
C LEU A 586 3.24 -42.92 -2.68
N VAL A 587 2.95 -41.65 -2.46
CA VAL A 587 2.94 -40.67 -3.55
C VAL A 587 4.33 -40.53 -4.18
N ALA A 588 5.38 -40.47 -3.37
CA ALA A 588 6.76 -40.40 -3.86
C ALA A 588 7.12 -41.63 -4.72
N LYS A 589 6.86 -42.84 -4.21
CA LYS A 589 7.09 -44.10 -4.95
C LYS A 589 6.38 -44.12 -6.29
N ARG A 590 5.10 -43.72 -6.33
CA ARG A 590 4.32 -43.71 -7.57
C ARG A 590 4.91 -42.82 -8.64
N PHE A 591 5.52 -41.68 -8.28
CA PHE A 591 6.13 -40.77 -9.24
C PHE A 591 7.57 -41.09 -9.58
N MET A 592 8.32 -41.77 -8.70
CA MET A 592 9.71 -42.19 -8.92
C MET A 592 9.81 -43.52 -9.66
N ASP A 593 8.81 -44.43 -9.52
CA ASP A 593 8.80 -45.73 -10.11
C ASP A 593 8.50 -45.68 -11.62
N LYS A 594 9.53 -45.84 -12.44
CA LYS A 594 9.42 -45.87 -13.90
C LYS A 594 8.96 -47.22 -14.44
N ASP A 595 9.24 -48.29 -13.70
CA ASP A 595 8.97 -49.68 -14.15
C ASP A 595 7.54 -50.10 -13.86
N GLY A 596 6.77 -49.26 -13.13
CA GLY A 596 5.36 -49.57 -12.82
C GLY A 596 5.16 -50.66 -11.77
N ARG A 597 6.21 -51.07 -11.05
CA ARG A 597 6.13 -52.10 -10.00
C ARG A 597 5.36 -51.65 -8.77
N PHE A 598 5.17 -50.34 -8.63
CA PHE A 598 4.47 -49.74 -7.49
C PHE A 598 3.15 -50.43 -7.20
N PHE A 599 2.31 -50.65 -8.19
CA PHE A 599 1.00 -51.24 -7.99
C PHE A 599 1.04 -52.71 -7.60
N GLN A 600 2.06 -53.45 -8.02
CA GLN A 600 2.23 -54.84 -7.63
C GLN A 600 2.61 -55.00 -6.15
N GLU A 601 3.36 -54.03 -5.62
CA GLU A 601 3.79 -54.02 -4.22
C GLU A 601 2.76 -53.32 -3.31
N PHE A 602 1.91 -52.45 -3.87
CA PHE A 602 0.98 -51.61 -3.11
C PHE A 602 -0.01 -52.43 -2.31
N PHE A 603 -0.63 -53.45 -2.88
CA PHE A 603 -1.60 -54.29 -2.18
C PHE A 603 -0.97 -55.10 -1.05
N ILE A 604 0.25 -55.58 -1.25
CA ILE A 604 1.03 -56.27 -0.19
C ILE A 604 1.31 -55.28 0.98
N PHE A 605 1.65 -54.06 0.64
CA PHE A 605 1.89 -53.02 1.64
C PHE A 605 0.62 -52.65 2.41
N VAL A 606 -0.53 -52.56 1.74
CA VAL A 606 -1.81 -52.24 2.38
C VAL A 606 -2.27 -53.37 3.29
N GLU A 607 -2.03 -54.65 2.91
CA GLU A 607 -2.34 -55.80 3.75
C GLU A 607 -1.57 -55.79 5.07
N GLN A 608 -0.34 -55.31 5.09
CA GLN A 608 0.45 -55.15 6.32
C GLN A 608 -0.13 -54.10 7.28
N GLY A 609 -1.00 -53.23 6.79
CA GLY A 609 -1.67 -52.16 7.54
C GLY A 609 -2.89 -52.69 8.29
N ARG A 610 -2.78 -52.84 9.61
CA ARG A 610 -3.86 -53.41 10.49
C ARG A 610 -5.07 -52.48 10.70
N SER A 611 -4.97 -51.17 10.39
CA SER A 611 -6.04 -50.19 10.64
C SER A 611 -6.91 -49.99 9.41
N GLY A 612 -8.23 -50.06 9.55
CA GLY A 612 -9.18 -49.76 8.49
C GLY A 612 -9.02 -48.33 7.93
N THR A 613 -8.70 -47.37 8.78
CA THR A 613 -8.42 -45.98 8.38
C THR A 613 -7.18 -45.89 7.51
N PHE A 614 -6.16 -46.67 7.81
CA PHE A 614 -4.92 -46.72 6.98
C PHE A 614 -5.23 -47.25 5.59
N ARG A 615 -5.94 -48.38 5.47
CA ARG A 615 -6.32 -48.99 4.18
C ARG A 615 -7.21 -48.04 3.39
N GLN A 616 -8.28 -47.51 3.98
CA GLN A 616 -9.19 -46.56 3.37
C GLN A 616 -8.44 -45.34 2.79
N THR A 617 -7.50 -44.77 3.56
CA THR A 617 -6.72 -43.62 3.12
C THR A 617 -5.76 -44.00 1.98
N SER A 618 -5.06 -45.14 2.09
CA SER A 618 -4.15 -45.59 1.09
C SER A 618 -4.84 -45.86 -0.27
N TYR A 619 -5.98 -46.50 -0.27
CA TYR A 619 -6.80 -46.72 -1.46
C TYR A 619 -7.29 -45.41 -2.07
N SER A 620 -7.76 -44.46 -1.24
CA SER A 620 -8.23 -43.16 -1.71
C SER A 620 -7.10 -42.34 -2.35
N VAL A 621 -5.89 -42.42 -1.81
CA VAL A 621 -4.71 -41.76 -2.40
C VAL A 621 -4.39 -42.35 -3.76
N VAL A 622 -4.35 -43.67 -3.89
CA VAL A 622 -4.06 -44.34 -5.20
C VAL A 622 -5.15 -44.00 -6.21
N ALA A 623 -6.43 -44.03 -5.85
CA ALA A 623 -7.53 -43.65 -6.73
C ALA A 623 -7.36 -42.20 -7.23
N SER A 624 -6.95 -41.31 -6.35
CA SER A 624 -6.68 -39.89 -6.69
C SER A 624 -5.48 -39.74 -7.64
N LEU A 625 -4.44 -40.55 -7.47
CA LEU A 625 -3.24 -40.52 -8.33
C LEU A 625 -3.55 -41.00 -9.74
N LEU A 626 -4.48 -41.94 -9.89
CA LEU A 626 -4.94 -42.47 -11.18
C LEU A 626 -5.97 -41.55 -11.87
N ARG A 627 -6.44 -40.52 -11.19
CA ARG A 627 -7.40 -39.52 -11.71
C ARG A 627 -8.68 -40.12 -12.27
N PHE A 628 -9.21 -41.14 -11.60
CA PHE A 628 -10.50 -41.71 -11.94
C PHE A 628 -11.63 -40.65 -11.87
N GLY A 629 -12.65 -40.85 -12.69
CA GLY A 629 -13.83 -39.96 -12.71
C GLY A 629 -14.70 -40.08 -11.45
N PRO A 630 -15.77 -39.26 -11.38
CA PRO A 630 -16.76 -39.39 -10.31
C PRO A 630 -17.52 -40.73 -10.39
N PRO A 631 -17.98 -41.29 -9.24
CA PRO A 631 -17.79 -40.80 -7.89
C PRO A 631 -16.35 -41.02 -7.37
N SER A 632 -15.87 -40.18 -6.43
CA SER A 632 -14.55 -40.44 -5.84
C SER A 632 -14.66 -41.57 -4.80
N LEU A 633 -13.56 -42.38 -4.70
CA LEU A 633 -13.53 -43.44 -3.70
C LEU A 633 -13.74 -42.94 -2.27
N ALA A 634 -13.24 -41.74 -1.97
CA ALA A 634 -13.45 -41.12 -0.67
C ALA A 634 -14.94 -40.84 -0.38
N SER A 635 -15.73 -40.39 -1.38
CA SER A 635 -17.16 -40.17 -1.21
C SER A 635 -17.94 -41.47 -1.01
N LEU A 636 -17.51 -42.57 -1.61
CA LEU A 636 -18.12 -43.90 -1.36
C LEU A 636 -17.85 -44.36 0.07
N TYR A 637 -16.68 -44.09 0.62
CA TYR A 637 -16.36 -44.40 2.01
C TYR A 637 -17.14 -43.52 3.00
N GLU A 638 -17.37 -42.26 2.70
CA GLU A 638 -18.21 -41.38 3.53
C GLU A 638 -19.65 -41.86 3.56
N ASP A 639 -20.18 -42.33 2.46
CA ASP A 639 -21.49 -42.90 2.33
C ASP A 639 -21.69 -44.15 3.22
N ARG A 640 -20.66 -44.95 3.42
CA ARG A 640 -20.68 -46.10 4.28
C ARG A 640 -21.02 -45.75 5.75
N ASN A 641 -20.50 -44.62 6.24
CA ASN A 641 -20.58 -44.23 7.64
C ASN A 641 -21.93 -43.63 8.05
N LEU A 642 -22.79 -43.27 7.11
CA LEU A 642 -23.96 -42.44 7.40
C LEU A 642 -25.34 -43.14 7.31
N SER A 643 -25.55 -44.27 6.64
CA SER A 643 -26.80 -45.10 6.62
C SER A 643 -26.81 -46.17 5.51
N PRO A 644 -27.44 -47.31 5.65
CA PRO A 644 -27.48 -48.38 4.62
C PRO A 644 -28.30 -48.07 3.38
N THR A 645 -28.92 -46.91 3.27
CA THR A 645 -29.80 -46.51 2.14
C THR A 645 -29.22 -45.39 1.28
N LYS A 646 -27.92 -45.38 1.04
CA LYS A 646 -27.31 -44.16 0.44
C LYS A 646 -27.17 -44.18 -1.05
N ALA A 647 -27.48 -43.01 -1.61
CA ALA A 647 -27.59 -42.76 -3.04
C ALA A 647 -26.28 -42.98 -3.82
N TYR A 648 -25.13 -42.63 -3.24
CA TYR A 648 -23.84 -42.75 -3.95
C TYR A 648 -23.34 -44.17 -4.05
N LEU A 649 -23.29 -44.92 -2.96
CA LEU A 649 -22.83 -46.32 -2.98
C LEU A 649 -23.80 -47.18 -3.76
N THR A 650 -25.11 -47.02 -3.57
CA THR A 650 -26.14 -47.75 -4.29
C THR A 650 -26.12 -47.40 -5.78
N GLY A 651 -25.94 -46.11 -6.11
CA GLY A 651 -25.78 -45.65 -7.50
C GLY A 651 -24.54 -46.28 -8.17
N PHE A 652 -23.40 -46.25 -7.46
CA PHE A 652 -22.15 -46.87 -7.93
C PHE A 652 -22.27 -48.39 -8.12
N LEU A 653 -22.88 -49.10 -7.17
CA LEU A 653 -23.13 -50.52 -7.30
C LEU A 653 -24.04 -50.87 -8.51
N SER A 654 -25.00 -49.99 -8.79
CA SER A 654 -25.87 -50.13 -9.96
C SER A 654 -25.13 -49.86 -11.27
N GLU A 655 -24.17 -48.95 -11.32
CA GLU A 655 -23.31 -48.71 -12.49
C GLU A 655 -22.28 -49.84 -12.69
N ALA A 656 -21.73 -50.36 -11.59
CA ALA A 656 -20.76 -51.46 -11.61
C ALA A 656 -21.37 -52.79 -12.15
N ARG A 657 -22.67 -52.91 -12.12
CA ARG A 657 -23.42 -54.04 -12.69
C ARG A 657 -23.14 -54.24 -14.18
N ASP A 658 -23.16 -53.13 -14.96
CA ASP A 658 -23.03 -53.20 -16.43
C ASP A 658 -21.65 -53.70 -16.91
N LEU A 659 -20.68 -53.75 -16.01
CA LEU A 659 -19.30 -54.12 -16.30
C LEU A 659 -19.00 -55.61 -16.07
N THR A 660 -19.78 -56.25 -15.22
CA THR A 660 -19.53 -57.66 -14.82
C THR A 660 -20.16 -58.67 -15.75
N MET A 661 -20.57 -58.35 -16.99
CA MET A 661 -21.18 -59.29 -17.98
C MET A 661 -22.23 -60.28 -17.38
N ILE A 662 -22.73 -60.02 -16.20
CA ILE A 662 -23.71 -60.87 -15.55
C ILE A 662 -25.08 -60.40 -16.01
N ASP A 663 -25.52 -61.01 -17.07
CA ASP A 663 -26.80 -60.78 -17.75
C ASP A 663 -28.01 -61.18 -16.88
N GLN A 664 -27.81 -61.55 -15.64
CA GLN A 664 -28.87 -62.07 -14.77
C GLN A 664 -28.87 -61.35 -13.41
N ASN A 665 -29.92 -60.54 -13.25
CA ASN A 665 -30.43 -59.93 -12.03
C ASN A 665 -29.64 -58.81 -11.36
N TYR A 666 -30.13 -57.60 -11.59
CA TYR A 666 -29.80 -56.34 -10.88
C TYR A 666 -29.62 -56.46 -9.38
N ASN A 667 -30.20 -57.46 -8.77
CA ASN A 667 -30.15 -57.70 -7.33
C ASN A 667 -28.87 -58.40 -6.84
N ASP A 668 -28.06 -58.98 -7.72
CA ASP A 668 -26.99 -59.85 -7.24
C ASP A 668 -25.81 -59.14 -6.62
N ILE A 669 -25.23 -58.09 -7.24
CA ILE A 669 -24.12 -57.36 -6.62
C ILE A 669 -24.58 -56.61 -5.35
N ILE A 670 -25.74 -55.97 -5.41
CA ILE A 670 -26.31 -55.28 -4.25
C ILE A 670 -26.64 -56.28 -3.17
N GLN A 671 -27.19 -57.45 -3.51
CA GLN A 671 -27.51 -58.49 -2.54
C GLN A 671 -26.26 -59.18 -1.97
N ILE A 672 -25.25 -59.47 -2.83
CA ILE A 672 -23.96 -60.00 -2.42
C ILE A 672 -23.29 -59.05 -1.44
N PHE A 673 -23.27 -57.76 -1.75
CA PHE A 673 -22.71 -56.71 -0.91
C PHE A 673 -23.51 -56.55 0.42
N ALA A 674 -24.82 -56.54 0.33
CA ALA A 674 -25.70 -56.45 1.53
C ALA A 674 -25.64 -57.67 2.43
N LYS A 675 -25.36 -58.88 1.88
CA LYS A 675 -25.19 -60.09 2.64
C LYS A 675 -23.75 -60.37 3.05
N GLU A 676 -22.83 -59.46 2.80
CA GLU A 676 -21.39 -59.59 3.08
C GLU A 676 -20.76 -60.87 2.52
N GLN A 677 -21.20 -61.29 1.32
CA GLN A 677 -20.67 -62.50 0.65
C GLN A 677 -19.37 -62.16 -0.11
N TRP A 678 -18.34 -61.82 0.67
CA TRP A 678 -17.11 -61.23 0.14
C TRP A 678 -16.34 -62.17 -0.81
N SER A 679 -16.30 -63.48 -0.55
CA SER A 679 -15.66 -64.42 -1.45
C SER A 679 -16.26 -64.40 -2.87
N MET A 680 -17.60 -64.38 -2.96
CA MET A 680 -18.31 -64.35 -4.21
C MET A 680 -18.06 -63.00 -4.96
N LEU A 681 -17.99 -61.88 -4.20
CA LEU A 681 -17.67 -60.58 -4.77
C LEU A 681 -16.26 -60.50 -5.32
N VAL A 682 -15.29 -61.09 -4.61
CA VAL A 682 -13.89 -61.17 -5.08
C VAL A 682 -13.79 -61.98 -6.37
N ASP A 683 -14.43 -63.15 -6.41
CA ASP A 683 -14.42 -64.00 -7.60
C ASP A 683 -14.99 -63.26 -8.82
N LEU A 684 -16.09 -62.57 -8.69
CA LEU A 684 -16.70 -61.75 -9.74
C LEU A 684 -15.77 -60.62 -10.20
N CYS A 685 -15.13 -59.91 -9.28
CA CYS A 685 -14.17 -58.86 -9.62
C CYS A 685 -12.95 -59.41 -10.35
N LEU A 686 -12.41 -60.56 -9.93
CA LEU A 686 -11.25 -61.20 -10.55
C LEU A 686 -11.58 -61.72 -11.97
N GLU A 687 -12.76 -62.28 -12.16
CA GLU A 687 -13.23 -62.71 -13.49
C GLU A 687 -13.35 -61.51 -14.44
N SER A 688 -13.95 -60.43 -13.98
CA SER A 688 -14.03 -59.17 -14.75
C SER A 688 -12.65 -58.59 -15.09
N LEU A 689 -11.72 -58.61 -14.14
CA LEU A 689 -10.34 -58.14 -14.36
C LEU A 689 -9.60 -59.02 -15.37
N ARG A 690 -9.77 -60.36 -15.33
CA ARG A 690 -9.13 -61.26 -16.28
C ARG A 690 -9.64 -61.09 -17.71
N SER A 691 -10.95 -60.74 -17.88
CA SER A 691 -11.58 -60.53 -19.17
C SER A 691 -11.37 -59.12 -19.75
N SER A 692 -10.95 -58.14 -18.93
CA SER A 692 -10.72 -56.78 -19.39
C SER A 692 -9.45 -56.67 -20.27
N ASP A 693 -9.54 -55.97 -21.43
CA ASP A 693 -8.43 -55.75 -22.34
C ASP A 693 -7.88 -54.33 -22.14
N VAL A 694 -6.75 -54.22 -21.45
CA VAL A 694 -6.10 -52.94 -21.06
C VAL A 694 -4.76 -52.85 -21.75
N GLU A 695 -4.38 -51.67 -22.27
CA GLU A 695 -3.07 -51.43 -22.90
C GLU A 695 -1.90 -51.91 -22.01
N ALA A 696 -1.02 -52.70 -22.54
CA ALA A 696 0.03 -53.42 -21.81
C ALA A 696 0.96 -52.48 -21.00
N ASP A 697 1.26 -51.29 -21.51
CA ASP A 697 2.15 -50.30 -20.86
C ASP A 697 1.42 -49.25 -20.02
N SER A 698 0.15 -49.44 -19.72
CA SER A 698 -0.62 -48.48 -18.97
C SER A 698 -0.49 -48.65 -17.44
N SER A 699 -0.61 -47.56 -16.69
CA SER A 699 -0.70 -47.63 -15.23
C SER A 699 -1.89 -48.45 -14.73
N LEU A 700 -2.91 -48.59 -15.56
CA LEU A 700 -4.10 -49.41 -15.29
C LEU A 700 -3.80 -50.88 -15.42
N ASN A 701 -2.98 -51.30 -16.40
CA ASN A 701 -2.53 -52.65 -16.52
C ASN A 701 -1.67 -53.09 -15.33
N ASN A 702 -0.76 -52.21 -14.88
CA ASN A 702 0.03 -52.47 -13.67
C ASN A 702 -0.85 -52.60 -12.40
N LEU A 703 -1.93 -51.81 -12.28
CA LEU A 703 -2.91 -51.92 -11.22
C LEU A 703 -3.70 -53.25 -11.33
N LYS A 704 -4.13 -53.63 -12.53
CA LYS A 704 -4.79 -54.90 -12.81
C LYS A 704 -3.92 -56.10 -12.38
N GLU A 705 -2.65 -56.12 -12.79
CA GLU A 705 -1.70 -57.15 -12.40
C GLU A 705 -1.48 -57.20 -10.88
N GLY A 706 -1.40 -56.03 -10.22
CA GLY A 706 -1.30 -55.95 -8.78
C GLY A 706 -2.51 -56.53 -8.06
N LEU A 707 -3.72 -56.26 -8.56
CA LEU A 707 -4.97 -56.82 -8.02
C LEU A 707 -5.04 -58.36 -8.24
N LEU A 708 -4.63 -58.83 -9.43
CA LEU A 708 -4.60 -60.29 -9.72
C LEU A 708 -3.53 -61.05 -8.91
N LYS A 709 -2.40 -60.42 -8.61
CA LYS A 709 -1.41 -60.94 -7.66
C LYS A 709 -1.95 -60.99 -6.21
N ALA A 710 -2.76 -60.03 -5.79
CA ALA A 710 -3.39 -59.99 -4.49
C ALA A 710 -4.38 -61.17 -4.25
N GLU A 711 -4.75 -61.92 -5.31
CA GLU A 711 -5.55 -63.15 -5.26
C GLU A 711 -4.93 -64.22 -4.33
N THR A 712 -3.62 -64.19 -4.14
CA THR A 712 -2.92 -65.08 -3.22
C THR A 712 -2.97 -64.66 -1.76
N MET A 713 -3.57 -63.52 -1.47
CA MET A 713 -3.72 -62.99 -0.12
C MET A 713 -4.84 -63.70 0.67
N SER A 714 -4.59 -63.99 1.93
CA SER A 714 -5.56 -64.69 2.77
C SER A 714 -6.79 -63.80 2.97
N LEU A 715 -7.97 -64.35 2.71
CA LEU A 715 -9.28 -63.72 2.83
C LEU A 715 -9.62 -63.18 4.26
N GLU A 716 -8.74 -63.42 5.24
CA GLU A 716 -8.94 -63.04 6.63
C GLU A 716 -8.96 -61.51 6.88
N PHE A 717 -8.47 -60.71 5.91
CA PHE A 717 -8.37 -59.25 6.01
C PHE A 717 -9.37 -58.49 5.17
N PHE A 718 -10.25 -59.12 4.43
CA PHE A 718 -11.22 -58.46 3.57
C PHE A 718 -12.44 -57.98 4.37
N ASP A 719 -12.53 -56.68 4.59
CA ASP A 719 -13.69 -55.99 5.15
C ASP A 719 -14.38 -55.10 4.07
N VAL A 720 -15.45 -54.43 4.46
CA VAL A 720 -16.21 -53.51 3.59
C VAL A 720 -15.35 -52.46 2.93
N ILE A 721 -14.24 -52.05 3.53
CA ILE A 721 -13.31 -51.06 2.98
C ILE A 721 -12.60 -51.64 1.76
N ASP A 722 -12.08 -52.86 1.91
CA ASP A 722 -11.35 -53.52 0.84
C ASP A 722 -12.28 -53.87 -0.35
N MET A 723 -13.51 -54.28 -0.03
CA MET A 723 -14.51 -54.60 -1.06
C MET A 723 -14.95 -53.39 -1.88
N ILE A 724 -15.19 -52.25 -1.22
CA ILE A 724 -15.48 -50.99 -1.94
C ILE A 724 -14.30 -50.59 -2.82
N ALA A 725 -13.06 -50.73 -2.35
CA ALA A 725 -11.88 -50.41 -3.12
C ALA A 725 -11.71 -51.39 -4.33
N LEU A 726 -11.87 -52.65 -4.10
CA LEU A 726 -11.77 -53.70 -5.16
C LEU A 726 -12.78 -53.45 -6.27
N LEU A 727 -14.05 -53.26 -5.91
CA LEU A 727 -15.11 -52.90 -6.89
C LEU A 727 -14.80 -51.63 -7.65
N TYR A 728 -14.32 -50.62 -6.94
CA TYR A 728 -13.99 -49.33 -7.54
C TYR A 728 -12.89 -49.42 -8.56
N PHE A 729 -11.80 -50.09 -8.22
CA PHE A 729 -10.68 -50.30 -9.16
C PHE A 729 -11.09 -51.19 -10.32
N THR A 730 -11.81 -52.27 -10.09
CA THR A 730 -12.34 -53.14 -11.13
C THR A 730 -13.21 -52.39 -12.11
N TYR A 731 -14.14 -51.58 -11.61
CA TYR A 731 -15.00 -50.75 -12.44
C TYR A 731 -14.23 -49.84 -13.39
N PHE A 732 -13.26 -49.08 -12.87
CA PHE A 732 -12.49 -48.18 -13.72
C PHE A 732 -11.53 -48.88 -14.68
N ILE A 733 -10.97 -50.04 -14.28
CA ILE A 733 -10.14 -50.84 -15.17
C ILE A 733 -10.96 -51.45 -16.32
N SER A 734 -12.15 -51.97 -16.05
CA SER A 734 -12.99 -52.58 -17.07
C SER A 734 -13.67 -51.56 -18.02
N LYS A 735 -13.72 -50.27 -17.63
CA LYS A 735 -14.30 -49.18 -18.43
C LYS A 735 -13.28 -48.48 -19.30
N SER A 736 -12.00 -48.65 -19.04
CA SER A 736 -10.90 -48.07 -19.80
C SER A 736 -10.52 -48.93 -20.98
#